data_332fbffc7e3ecbba454e2910779f328b
#
_entry.id   332fbffc7e3ecbba454e2910779f328b
#
_cell.length_a   1.000
_cell.length_b   1.000
_cell.length_c   1.000
_cell.angle_alpha   90.00
_cell.angle_beta   90.00
_cell.angle_gamma   90.00
#
_symmetry.space_group_name_H-M   'P 1'
#
loop_
_entity.id
_entity.type
_entity.pdbx_description
1 polymer ?
#
loop_
_entity_poly.entity_id
_entity_poly.type
_entity_poly.pdbx_seq_one_letter_code
_entity_poly.pdbx_strand_id
1 'polypeptide(L)'
;GTGKTTVILEWVRHFVRQEEKRVLISSQNNKAVDNVLERMTGEDGINIIRIGSEAKVQDNVKRYLFERKLENLRKDIETSVTANLFHLNRLEKTWSDIIHRVELLVIAFDAQSEHGIAFRREAPTRLMAPRAHFFRAREKERSVKEEIAYTEQECQRLNERKNEYARKSVGWATVPYWLGKQWIRFTHARKQRKLKQLNELSILCHEEHCAARNNYKASREEFRKEIFLPYAASRVMRRQRQQEVLHALGVLDFGFFSALRTEEARQSIQSPAQVKSYRESAARELQRLKNVRALVSEWKADGLSQQNYTLKNLLLKSVNLVGATCIGINSQKRFADLDFDVTIIDEAGQIQLHNALVPMSVSNKLIMLGDHKQIPPMTEEAMLSACKAHGIETELLEKSLFEKLYEELPAENKIMLDTQYRMPAEIADTLSKWFYDGKYLSYEGKKALPGKLPFLSQKPYIIIDTSDAGAQRFEESTGKNGAQNAYEAKIIISILKAMNCIPGYLDSLLATKKEDEREKLQEVIGIISAYKRQIQYIREEIKTVFDDPDAPNMAATLDSFQGQERKLIFYSFTRSANKAPQRPRIGFMKELRRLNVAMSRCKQTLVLIGDMEFLSSCMYVEPVEDESDEANAYEYSEKRFSEFMRQLLQDVDAGS
;
A
#
# COMPACT_ATOMS: atom_id res chain seq x y z
N GLY A 1 6.54 -15.76 -4.88
CA GLY A 1 5.41 -16.14 -4.08
C GLY A 1 5.30 -15.57 -2.68
N THR A 2 6.18 -14.65 -2.25
CA THR A 2 6.20 -14.10 -0.87
C THR A 2 5.30 -12.89 -0.64
N GLY A 3 4.42 -12.55 -1.57
CA GLY A 3 3.52 -11.42 -1.38
C GLY A 3 4.13 -10.04 -1.64
N LYS A 4 5.24 -9.91 -2.38
CA LYS A 4 5.86 -8.62 -2.74
C LYS A 4 4.83 -7.59 -3.20
N THR A 5 3.97 -7.95 -4.14
CA THR A 5 2.92 -7.04 -4.64
C THR A 5 1.96 -6.60 -3.53
N THR A 6 1.58 -7.48 -2.61
CA THR A 6 0.71 -7.12 -1.47
C THR A 6 1.38 -6.09 -0.57
N VAL A 7 2.66 -6.26 -0.28
CA VAL A 7 3.44 -5.29 0.50
C VAL A 7 3.53 -3.94 -0.22
N ILE A 8 3.75 -3.94 -1.55
CA ILE A 8 3.75 -2.70 -2.35
C ILE A 8 2.40 -1.99 -2.21
N LEU A 9 1.28 -2.71 -2.32
CA LEU A 9 -0.06 -2.13 -2.21
C LEU A 9 -0.28 -1.50 -0.83
N GLU A 10 0.12 -2.16 0.25
CA GLU A 10 0.02 -1.61 1.61
C GLU A 10 0.90 -0.37 1.80
N TRP A 11 2.13 -0.37 1.29
CA TRP A 11 2.98 0.82 1.32
C TRP A 11 2.39 1.98 0.52
N VAL A 12 1.84 1.73 -0.67
CA VAL A 12 1.16 2.77 -1.45
C VAL A 12 0.00 3.35 -0.65
N ARG A 13 -0.84 2.50 -0.03
CA ARG A 13 -1.95 2.96 0.83
C ARG A 13 -1.44 3.81 1.99
N HIS A 14 -0.40 3.34 2.66
CA HIS A 14 0.20 4.04 3.79
C HIS A 14 0.75 5.41 3.36
N PHE A 15 1.65 5.45 2.38
CA PHE A 15 2.28 6.70 1.95
C PHE A 15 1.28 7.69 1.35
N VAL A 16 0.35 7.22 0.54
CA VAL A 16 -0.61 8.11 -0.12
C VAL A 16 -1.69 8.61 0.83
N ARG A 17 -2.25 7.72 1.69
CA ARG A 17 -3.41 8.08 2.52
C ARG A 17 -3.03 8.62 3.89
N GLN A 18 -2.00 8.04 4.53
CA GLN A 18 -1.63 8.41 5.89
C GLN A 18 -0.58 9.52 5.92
N GLU A 19 0.42 9.44 5.05
CA GLU A 19 1.50 10.43 4.99
C GLU A 19 1.30 11.48 3.89
N GLU A 20 0.28 11.30 3.01
CA GLU A 20 -0.04 12.20 1.89
C GLU A 20 1.14 12.42 0.92
N LYS A 21 1.93 11.40 0.76
CA LYS A 21 3.12 11.38 -0.07
C LYS A 21 2.78 11.07 -1.52
N ARG A 22 3.58 11.61 -2.42
CA ARG A 22 3.56 11.28 -3.83
C ARG A 22 4.45 10.08 -4.10
N VAL A 23 3.86 9.02 -4.65
CA VAL A 23 4.54 7.74 -4.84
C VAL A 23 4.76 7.46 -6.32
N LEU A 24 5.98 7.06 -6.68
CA LEU A 24 6.33 6.47 -7.97
C LEU A 24 6.45 4.95 -7.82
N ILE A 25 5.71 4.20 -8.62
CA ILE A 25 5.94 2.76 -8.83
C ILE A 25 6.76 2.59 -10.09
N SER A 26 7.90 1.96 -9.97
CA SER A 26 8.79 1.73 -11.10
C SER A 26 9.23 0.27 -11.20
N SER A 27 9.50 -0.17 -12.41
CA SER A 27 10.08 -1.48 -12.72
C SER A 27 10.69 -1.43 -14.12
N GLN A 28 11.53 -2.40 -14.44
CA GLN A 28 11.99 -2.58 -15.83
C GLN A 28 10.86 -3.06 -16.74
N ASN A 29 9.94 -3.87 -16.20
CA ASN A 29 8.86 -4.51 -16.94
C ASN A 29 7.54 -3.74 -16.81
N ASN A 30 6.91 -3.43 -17.96
CA ASN A 30 5.59 -2.79 -17.98
C ASN A 30 4.55 -3.58 -17.19
N LYS A 31 4.54 -4.92 -17.32
CA LYS A 31 3.58 -5.78 -16.64
C LYS A 31 3.65 -5.69 -15.11
N ALA A 32 4.84 -5.53 -14.54
CA ALA A 32 5.00 -5.39 -13.09
C ALA A 32 4.36 -4.08 -12.59
N VAL A 33 4.62 -2.98 -13.29
CA VAL A 33 3.99 -1.68 -13.00
C VAL A 33 2.47 -1.76 -13.15
N ASP A 34 2.00 -2.32 -14.25
CA ASP A 34 0.58 -2.40 -14.57
C ASP A 34 -0.20 -3.25 -13.54
N ASN A 35 0.37 -4.36 -13.06
CA ASN A 35 -0.22 -5.21 -12.03
C ASN A 35 -0.47 -4.48 -10.70
N VAL A 36 0.44 -3.57 -10.31
CA VAL A 36 0.26 -2.77 -9.10
C VAL A 36 -0.84 -1.74 -9.30
N LEU A 37 -0.82 -1.02 -10.42
CA LEU A 37 -1.81 0.01 -10.73
C LEU A 37 -3.22 -0.56 -10.90
N GLU A 38 -3.35 -1.74 -11.53
CA GLU A 38 -4.62 -2.44 -11.67
C GLU A 38 -5.27 -2.71 -10.32
N ARG A 39 -4.51 -3.22 -9.36
CA ARG A 39 -5.00 -3.55 -8.02
C ARG A 39 -5.32 -2.34 -7.16
N MET A 40 -4.78 -1.17 -7.50
CA MET A 40 -5.10 0.12 -6.87
C MET A 40 -6.32 0.80 -7.53
N THR A 41 -6.90 0.19 -8.55
CA THR A 41 -8.05 0.72 -9.27
C THR A 41 -9.27 0.87 -8.38
N GLY A 42 -9.88 2.07 -8.40
CA GLY A 42 -11.11 2.36 -7.66
C GLY A 42 -10.92 2.60 -6.17
N GLU A 43 -9.68 2.68 -5.70
CA GLU A 43 -9.40 3.03 -4.31
C GLU A 43 -9.56 4.53 -4.05
N ASP A 44 -10.38 4.86 -3.07
CA ASP A 44 -10.65 6.25 -2.67
C ASP A 44 -9.38 6.99 -2.26
N GLY A 45 -9.22 8.21 -2.75
CA GLY A 45 -8.08 9.08 -2.44
C GLY A 45 -6.81 8.76 -3.24
N ILE A 46 -6.78 7.70 -4.06
CA ILE A 46 -5.63 7.36 -4.89
C ILE A 46 -5.87 7.81 -6.34
N ASN A 47 -5.10 8.79 -6.76
CA ASN A 47 -5.17 9.35 -8.11
C ASN A 47 -3.99 8.88 -8.95
N ILE A 48 -4.28 7.93 -9.86
CA ILE A 48 -3.27 7.15 -10.59
C ILE A 48 -2.97 7.80 -11.95
N ILE A 49 -1.68 7.85 -12.33
CA ILE A 49 -1.24 8.06 -13.71
C ILE A 49 -0.26 6.96 -14.11
N ARG A 50 -0.39 6.49 -15.35
CA ARG A 50 0.53 5.58 -16.02
C ARG A 50 1.31 6.34 -17.09
N ILE A 51 2.64 6.40 -16.97
CA ILE A 51 3.54 6.97 -17.99
C ILE A 51 4.08 5.82 -18.83
N GLY A 52 3.80 5.82 -20.13
CA GLY A 52 4.26 4.78 -21.04
C GLY A 52 3.57 4.83 -22.40
N SER A 53 4.07 4.03 -23.35
CA SER A 53 3.44 3.87 -24.67
C SER A 53 2.21 2.99 -24.60
N GLU A 54 1.11 3.42 -25.22
CA GLU A 54 -0.16 2.69 -25.23
C GLU A 54 -0.04 1.25 -25.76
N ALA A 55 0.83 1.00 -26.72
CA ALA A 55 1.07 -0.32 -27.27
C ALA A 55 1.72 -1.31 -26.26
N LYS A 56 2.35 -0.80 -25.19
CA LYS A 56 3.09 -1.59 -24.20
C LYS A 56 2.37 -1.68 -22.84
N VAL A 57 1.24 -1.00 -22.67
CA VAL A 57 0.46 -0.96 -21.43
C VAL A 57 -0.73 -1.90 -21.55
N GLN A 58 -1.04 -2.64 -20.50
CA GLN A 58 -2.18 -3.58 -20.46
C GLN A 58 -3.52 -2.85 -20.62
N ASP A 59 -4.50 -3.49 -21.27
CA ASP A 59 -5.77 -2.86 -21.64
C ASP A 59 -6.54 -2.31 -20.43
N ASN A 60 -6.55 -3.04 -19.32
CA ASN A 60 -7.19 -2.66 -18.07
C ASN A 60 -6.57 -1.42 -17.40
N VAL A 61 -5.30 -1.10 -17.71
CA VAL A 61 -4.55 0.02 -17.16
C VAL A 61 -4.46 1.20 -18.15
N LYS A 62 -4.78 1.00 -19.43
CA LYS A 62 -4.74 2.06 -20.47
C LYS A 62 -5.54 3.30 -20.10
N ARG A 63 -6.63 3.16 -19.33
CA ARG A 63 -7.43 4.29 -18.82
C ARG A 63 -6.63 5.27 -17.94
N TYR A 64 -5.53 4.82 -17.34
CA TYR A 64 -4.64 5.63 -16.50
C TYR A 64 -3.51 6.29 -17.29
N LEU A 65 -3.37 5.99 -18.58
CA LEU A 65 -2.42 6.70 -19.44
C LEU A 65 -2.68 8.19 -19.37
N PHE A 66 -1.60 8.95 -19.27
CA PHE A 66 -1.67 10.39 -19.13
C PHE A 66 -2.51 11.06 -20.22
N GLU A 67 -2.31 10.67 -21.48
CA GLU A 67 -3.04 11.18 -22.62
C GLU A 67 -4.54 10.85 -22.55
N ARG A 68 -4.88 9.61 -22.21
CA ARG A 68 -6.28 9.19 -22.06
C ARG A 68 -6.97 9.87 -20.88
N LYS A 69 -6.27 10.00 -19.74
CA LYS A 69 -6.80 10.76 -18.61
C LYS A 69 -7.02 12.23 -18.95
N LEU A 70 -6.09 12.81 -19.69
CA LEU A 70 -6.20 14.18 -20.16
C LEU A 70 -7.39 14.35 -21.13
N GLU A 71 -7.56 13.43 -22.07
CA GLU A 71 -8.68 13.43 -23.02
C GLU A 71 -10.03 13.21 -22.32
N ASN A 72 -10.12 12.26 -21.39
CA ASN A 72 -11.32 12.04 -20.59
C ASN A 72 -11.63 13.27 -19.74
N LEU A 73 -10.62 13.85 -19.08
CA LEU A 73 -10.79 15.07 -18.31
C LEU A 73 -11.29 16.22 -19.19
N ARG A 74 -10.81 16.33 -20.44
CA ARG A 74 -11.33 17.30 -21.42
C ARG A 74 -12.80 17.07 -21.75
N LYS A 75 -13.18 15.83 -22.04
CA LYS A 75 -14.57 15.47 -22.34
C LYS A 75 -15.51 15.69 -21.16
N ASP A 76 -15.05 15.33 -19.95
CA ASP A 76 -15.81 15.56 -18.72
C ASP A 76 -15.96 17.05 -18.44
N ILE A 77 -14.91 17.83 -18.68
CA ILE A 77 -14.95 19.27 -18.56
C ILE A 77 -15.87 19.87 -19.65
N GLU A 78 -15.77 19.44 -20.90
CA GLU A 78 -16.65 19.89 -21.99
C GLU A 78 -18.13 19.72 -21.67
N THR A 79 -18.49 18.55 -21.15
CA THR A 79 -19.88 18.21 -20.81
C THR A 79 -20.37 18.93 -19.55
N SER A 80 -19.47 19.26 -18.64
CA SER A 80 -19.82 19.70 -17.29
C SER A 80 -19.54 21.19 -17.01
N VAL A 81 -18.81 21.88 -17.91
CA VAL A 81 -18.23 23.23 -17.64
C VAL A 81 -19.25 24.25 -17.16
N THR A 82 -20.38 24.33 -17.77
CA THR A 82 -21.36 25.39 -17.44
C THR A 82 -22.14 25.09 -16.17
N ALA A 83 -22.54 23.85 -15.95
CA ALA A 83 -23.25 23.42 -14.74
C ALA A 83 -22.29 23.30 -13.54
N ASN A 84 -21.05 22.87 -13.78
CA ASN A 84 -20.10 22.55 -12.73
C ASN A 84 -19.33 23.76 -12.17
N LEU A 85 -19.10 24.82 -12.96
CA LEU A 85 -18.48 26.05 -12.44
C LEU A 85 -19.32 26.68 -11.32
N PHE A 86 -20.64 26.71 -11.46
CA PHE A 86 -21.53 27.18 -10.41
C PHE A 86 -21.46 26.29 -9.17
N HIS A 87 -21.43 24.98 -9.38
CA HIS A 87 -21.28 23.98 -8.30
C HIS A 87 -19.93 24.10 -7.59
N LEU A 88 -18.81 24.19 -8.36
CA LEU A 88 -17.47 24.35 -7.81
C LEU A 88 -17.31 25.65 -7.03
N ASN A 89 -17.85 26.77 -7.51
CA ASN A 89 -17.86 28.02 -6.76
C ASN A 89 -18.64 27.90 -5.46
N ARG A 90 -19.78 27.23 -5.48
CA ARG A 90 -20.57 26.97 -4.28
C ARG A 90 -19.81 26.07 -3.29
N LEU A 91 -19.18 25.01 -3.77
CA LEU A 91 -18.37 24.10 -2.95
C LEU A 91 -17.16 24.82 -2.33
N GLU A 92 -16.42 25.59 -3.13
CA GLU A 92 -15.28 26.37 -2.62
C GLU A 92 -15.71 27.35 -1.52
N LYS A 93 -16.82 28.06 -1.73
CA LYS A 93 -17.38 28.96 -0.71
C LYS A 93 -17.79 28.20 0.54
N THR A 94 -18.41 27.04 0.39
CA THR A 94 -18.84 26.20 1.51
C THR A 94 -17.64 25.65 2.27
N TRP A 95 -16.61 25.16 1.58
CA TRP A 95 -15.38 24.67 2.20
C TRP A 95 -14.59 25.79 2.89
N SER A 96 -14.53 26.97 2.29
CA SER A 96 -13.93 28.14 2.93
C SER A 96 -14.67 28.52 4.23
N ASP A 97 -15.99 28.44 4.22
CA ASP A 97 -16.83 28.68 5.41
C ASP A 97 -16.61 27.59 6.47
N ILE A 98 -16.49 26.32 6.06
CA ILE A 98 -16.18 25.20 6.98
C ILE A 98 -14.82 25.41 7.63
N ILE A 99 -13.78 25.71 6.86
CA ILE A 99 -12.44 25.96 7.41
C ILE A 99 -12.48 27.11 8.41
N HIS A 100 -13.12 28.20 8.04
CA HIS A 100 -13.29 29.34 8.97
C HIS A 100 -14.02 28.92 10.25
N ARG A 101 -15.09 28.12 10.16
CA ARG A 101 -15.79 27.57 11.34
C ARG A 101 -14.91 26.63 12.16
N VAL A 102 -14.11 25.79 11.50
CA VAL A 102 -13.14 24.92 12.17
C VAL A 102 -12.06 25.74 12.88
N GLU A 103 -11.57 26.83 12.29
CA GLU A 103 -10.63 27.75 12.94
C GLU A 103 -11.25 28.40 14.19
N LEU A 104 -12.47 28.87 14.07
CA LEU A 104 -13.22 29.39 15.24
C LEU A 104 -13.43 28.31 16.31
N LEU A 105 -13.59 27.04 15.92
CA LEU A 105 -13.69 25.93 16.86
C LEU A 105 -12.35 25.65 17.56
N VAL A 106 -11.21 25.72 16.84
CA VAL A 106 -9.88 25.62 17.46
C VAL A 106 -9.68 26.70 18.52
N ILE A 107 -9.98 27.96 18.16
CA ILE A 107 -9.90 29.10 19.09
C ILE A 107 -10.81 28.87 20.33
N ALA A 108 -12.00 28.33 20.10
CA ALA A 108 -12.93 28.06 21.20
C ALA A 108 -12.45 26.93 22.13
N PHE A 109 -11.73 25.92 21.58
CA PHE A 109 -11.08 24.87 22.39
C PHE A 109 -9.91 25.43 23.22
N ASP A 110 -9.07 26.27 22.61
CA ASP A 110 -7.92 26.87 23.27
C ASP A 110 -8.40 27.79 24.40
N ALA A 111 -9.38 28.65 24.12
CA ALA A 111 -10.02 29.52 25.13
C ALA A 111 -10.66 28.71 26.28
N GLN A 112 -11.34 27.60 25.95
CA GLN A 112 -11.90 26.73 26.99
C GLN A 112 -10.81 26.08 27.85
N SER A 113 -9.69 25.69 27.25
CA SER A 113 -8.54 25.10 27.96
C SER A 113 -7.95 26.13 28.95
N GLU A 114 -7.67 27.34 28.49
CA GLU A 114 -7.12 28.44 29.31
C GLU A 114 -8.04 28.80 30.47
N HIS A 115 -9.32 29.08 30.19
CA HIS A 115 -10.30 29.37 31.21
C HIS A 115 -10.54 28.20 32.17
N GLY A 116 -10.44 26.93 31.65
CA GLY A 116 -10.54 25.74 32.47
C GLY A 116 -9.37 25.54 33.41
N ILE A 117 -8.16 25.92 33.00
CA ILE A 117 -6.97 25.93 33.87
C ILE A 117 -7.11 27.00 34.94
N ALA A 118 -7.48 28.22 34.57
CA ALA A 118 -7.74 29.33 35.50
C ALA A 118 -8.84 28.94 36.50
N PHE A 119 -9.95 28.37 36.05
CA PHE A 119 -11.03 27.88 36.90
C PHE A 119 -10.55 26.85 37.93
N ARG A 120 -9.78 25.84 37.48
CA ARG A 120 -9.26 24.80 38.38
C ARG A 120 -8.25 25.32 39.39
N ARG A 121 -7.42 26.30 38.99
CA ARG A 121 -6.41 26.90 39.86
C ARG A 121 -7.01 27.81 40.91
N GLU A 122 -7.98 28.64 40.53
CA GLU A 122 -8.49 29.74 41.38
C GLU A 122 -9.74 29.37 42.14
N ALA A 123 -10.56 28.44 41.67
CA ALA A 123 -11.75 27.99 42.36
C ALA A 123 -11.49 27.48 43.80
N PRO A 124 -10.42 26.65 44.04
CA PRO A 124 -10.12 26.20 45.39
C PRO A 124 -9.70 27.32 46.34
N THR A 125 -8.91 28.28 45.88
CA THR A 125 -8.30 29.32 46.70
C THR A 125 -9.28 30.46 47.00
N ARG A 126 -9.96 30.99 46.00
CA ARG A 126 -10.92 32.12 46.20
C ARG A 126 -12.23 31.69 46.87
N LEU A 127 -12.59 30.42 46.86
CA LEU A 127 -13.76 29.89 47.55
C LEU A 127 -13.43 29.26 48.90
N MET A 128 -12.21 28.78 49.14
CA MET A 128 -11.83 28.13 50.40
C MET A 128 -11.41 29.11 51.49
N ALA A 129 -10.81 30.27 51.21
CA ALA A 129 -10.41 31.24 52.20
C ALA A 129 -11.62 31.90 52.90
N PRO A 130 -12.66 32.36 52.16
CA PRO A 130 -13.93 32.77 52.78
C PRO A 130 -14.64 31.65 53.53
N ARG A 131 -14.48 30.40 53.08
CA ARG A 131 -15.00 29.18 53.72
C ARG A 131 -14.38 28.93 55.09
N ALA A 132 -13.06 29.13 55.22
CA ALA A 132 -12.37 28.95 56.51
C ALA A 132 -12.80 29.98 57.55
N HIS A 133 -13.03 31.24 57.15
CA HIS A 133 -13.64 32.28 57.98
C HIS A 133 -15.06 31.90 58.38
N PHE A 134 -15.78 31.28 57.48
CA PHE A 134 -17.11 30.76 57.63
C PHE A 134 -17.21 29.61 58.65
N PHE A 135 -16.24 28.64 58.67
CA PHE A 135 -16.27 27.56 59.64
C PHE A 135 -15.93 27.96 61.06
N ARG A 136 -15.15 29.04 61.29
CA ARG A 136 -14.89 29.59 62.63
C ARG A 136 -16.12 30.23 63.25
N ALA A 137 -17.08 30.72 62.46
CA ALA A 137 -18.34 31.25 62.92
C ALA A 137 -19.34 30.17 63.35
N ARG A 138 -19.10 28.91 63.04
CA ARG A 138 -20.00 27.78 63.30
C ARG A 138 -20.12 27.33 64.73
N GLU A 139 -19.17 27.68 65.58
CA GLU A 139 -19.16 27.26 66.99
C GLU A 139 -20.13 28.03 67.90
N LYS A 140 -20.86 29.05 67.38
CA LYS A 140 -21.74 29.91 68.17
C LYS A 140 -23.24 29.76 67.85
N GLU A 141 -23.64 28.54 67.73
CA GLU A 141 -24.84 28.06 67.05
C GLU A 141 -26.22 28.30 67.64
N ARG A 142 -26.42 28.98 68.81
CA ARG A 142 -27.71 28.87 69.53
C ARG A 142 -28.84 29.81 69.11
N SER A 143 -28.62 30.86 68.34
CA SER A 143 -29.69 31.86 68.11
C SER A 143 -30.23 32.03 66.69
N VAL A 144 -29.83 31.17 65.73
CA VAL A 144 -30.23 31.28 64.29
C VAL A 144 -31.30 30.27 63.87
N LYS A 145 -31.87 29.48 64.81
CA LYS A 145 -32.89 28.46 64.46
C LYS A 145 -34.12 29.03 63.75
N GLU A 146 -34.48 30.25 64.00
CA GLU A 146 -35.63 30.92 63.35
C GLU A 146 -35.29 31.34 61.89
N GLU A 147 -34.04 31.72 61.59
CA GLU A 147 -33.61 32.08 60.26
C GLU A 147 -33.31 30.82 59.37
N ILE A 148 -33.08 29.66 59.99
CA ILE A 148 -32.95 28.36 59.34
C ILE A 148 -34.23 27.95 58.62
N ALA A 149 -35.40 28.09 59.36
CA ALA A 149 -36.67 27.68 58.76
C ALA A 149 -37.06 28.51 57.56
N TYR A 150 -36.76 29.84 57.58
CA TYR A 150 -36.97 30.69 56.38
C TYR A 150 -36.05 30.32 55.20
N THR A 151 -34.81 30.01 55.53
CA THR A 151 -33.83 29.65 54.47
C THR A 151 -34.05 28.22 53.91
N GLU A 152 -34.59 27.31 54.70
CA GLU A 152 -35.08 26.01 54.29
C GLU A 152 -36.25 26.12 53.30
N GLN A 153 -37.18 26.98 53.54
CA GLN A 153 -38.29 27.26 52.62
C GLN A 153 -37.84 27.84 51.28
N GLU A 154 -36.83 28.71 51.30
CA GLU A 154 -36.23 29.20 50.07
C GLU A 154 -35.41 28.15 49.34
N CYS A 155 -34.75 27.22 50.06
CA CYS A 155 -34.08 26.08 49.48
C CYS A 155 -35.06 25.10 48.84
N GLN A 156 -36.21 24.87 49.42
CA GLN A 156 -37.30 24.09 48.83
C GLN A 156 -37.81 24.71 47.53
N ARG A 157 -38.09 26.02 47.50
CA ARG A 157 -38.49 26.76 46.28
C ARG A 157 -37.45 26.68 45.17
N LEU A 158 -36.15 26.71 45.49
CA LEU A 158 -35.08 26.56 44.53
C LEU A 158 -34.96 25.12 44.01
N ASN A 159 -35.30 24.15 44.83
CA ASN A 159 -35.33 22.73 44.43
C ASN A 159 -36.53 22.42 43.52
N GLU A 160 -37.68 23.04 43.75
CA GLU A 160 -38.87 23.01 42.90
C GLU A 160 -38.56 23.63 41.52
N ARG A 161 -37.93 24.80 41.50
CA ARG A 161 -37.45 25.41 40.23
C ARG A 161 -36.41 24.53 39.49
N LYS A 162 -35.52 23.88 40.24
CA LYS A 162 -34.58 22.91 39.67
C LYS A 162 -35.28 21.75 38.97
N ASN A 163 -36.36 21.26 39.58
CA ASN A 163 -37.18 20.16 39.03
C ASN A 163 -38.06 20.63 37.86
N GLU A 164 -38.51 21.88 37.87
CA GLU A 164 -39.24 22.52 36.77
C GLU A 164 -38.32 22.71 35.54
N TYR A 165 -37.10 23.17 35.75
CA TYR A 165 -36.07 23.26 34.71
C TYR A 165 -35.64 21.87 34.21
N ALA A 166 -35.65 20.82 35.03
CA ALA A 166 -35.36 19.46 34.62
C ALA A 166 -36.47 18.85 33.72
N ARG A 167 -37.74 19.34 33.86
CA ARG A 167 -38.87 18.88 33.05
C ARG A 167 -39.04 19.61 31.71
N LYS A 168 -38.41 20.76 31.50
CA LYS A 168 -38.53 21.59 30.29
C LYS A 168 -37.43 21.31 29.24
N SER A 169 -36.67 20.26 29.35
CA SER A 169 -35.52 19.95 28.48
C SER A 169 -35.91 19.16 27.24
N VAL A 170 -36.57 19.77 26.28
CA VAL A 170 -36.59 19.31 24.91
C VAL A 170 -36.50 20.51 23.96
N GLY A 171 -35.41 20.67 23.26
CA GLY A 171 -35.29 21.60 22.13
C GLY A 171 -34.49 22.88 22.41
N TRP A 172 -33.36 23.04 21.73
CA TRP A 172 -32.69 24.29 21.33
C TRP A 172 -32.13 25.29 22.36
N ALA A 173 -32.33 25.12 23.64
CA ALA A 173 -31.87 26.06 24.66
C ALA A 173 -30.93 25.43 25.69
N THR A 174 -29.99 24.61 25.27
CA THR A 174 -29.13 23.83 26.19
C THR A 174 -28.14 24.68 26.99
N VAL A 175 -27.80 25.86 26.52
CA VAL A 175 -26.80 26.76 27.11
C VAL A 175 -27.31 27.59 28.25
N PRO A 176 -28.39 28.37 28.12
CA PRO A 176 -29.04 29.05 29.26
C PRO A 176 -29.51 28.04 30.32
N TYR A 177 -29.93 26.87 29.90
CA TYR A 177 -30.36 25.79 30.76
C TYR A 177 -29.23 25.19 31.62
N TRP A 178 -28.08 24.89 31.06
CA TRP A 178 -26.94 24.38 31.83
C TRP A 178 -26.40 25.44 32.79
N LEU A 179 -26.27 26.67 32.32
CA LEU A 179 -25.91 27.81 33.15
C LEU A 179 -26.94 28.02 34.28
N GLY A 180 -28.21 27.94 33.94
CA GLY A 180 -29.30 28.02 34.91
C GLY A 180 -29.25 26.87 35.94
N LYS A 181 -29.02 25.63 35.49
CA LYS A 181 -28.91 24.45 36.35
C LYS A 181 -27.67 24.48 37.25
N GLN A 182 -26.52 24.89 36.73
CA GLN A 182 -25.30 25.07 37.53
C GLN A 182 -25.42 26.28 38.46
N TRP A 183 -26.02 27.35 38.02
CA TRP A 183 -26.29 28.54 38.87
C TRP A 183 -27.30 28.22 39.98
N ILE A 184 -28.39 27.50 39.68
CA ILE A 184 -29.35 27.02 40.68
C ILE A 184 -28.68 26.02 41.65
N ARG A 185 -27.87 25.08 41.15
CA ARG A 185 -27.10 24.15 42.02
C ARG A 185 -26.12 24.91 42.91
N PHE A 186 -25.41 25.87 42.34
CA PHE A 186 -24.46 26.70 43.07
C PHE A 186 -25.19 27.62 44.06
N THR A 187 -26.30 28.22 43.61
CA THR A 187 -27.13 29.10 44.47
C THR A 187 -27.82 28.28 45.56
N HIS A 188 -28.33 27.09 45.24
CA HIS A 188 -28.92 26.18 46.21
C HIS A 188 -27.88 25.66 47.21
N ALA A 189 -26.73 25.21 46.78
CA ALA A 189 -25.63 24.81 47.63
C ALA A 189 -25.10 25.94 48.49
N ARG A 190 -25.13 27.17 47.95
CA ARG A 190 -24.78 28.38 48.71
C ARG A 190 -25.83 28.75 49.75
N LYS A 191 -27.12 28.66 49.41
CA LYS A 191 -28.18 28.94 50.39
C LYS A 191 -28.23 27.90 51.48
N GLN A 192 -27.99 26.61 51.17
CA GLN A 192 -27.82 25.55 52.18
C GLN A 192 -26.62 25.82 53.10
N ARG A 193 -25.52 26.33 52.53
CA ARG A 193 -24.35 26.71 53.35
C ARG A 193 -24.65 27.97 54.19
N LYS A 194 -25.37 28.94 53.62
CA LYS A 194 -25.83 30.13 54.36
C LYS A 194 -26.74 29.74 55.51
N LEU A 195 -27.62 28.76 55.31
CA LEU A 195 -28.48 28.21 56.34
C LEU A 195 -27.69 27.67 57.52
N LYS A 196 -26.63 26.94 57.25
CA LYS A 196 -25.71 26.41 58.25
C LYS A 196 -25.00 27.54 59.01
N GLN A 197 -24.63 28.62 58.30
CA GLN A 197 -23.94 29.78 58.90
C GLN A 197 -24.80 30.64 59.81
N LEU A 198 -26.02 30.85 59.38
CA LEU A 198 -26.96 31.65 60.20
C LEU A 198 -27.20 31.01 61.55
N ASN A 199 -27.06 29.69 61.65
CA ASN A 199 -27.14 29.01 62.95
C ASN A 199 -25.95 29.27 63.87
N GLU A 200 -24.83 29.69 63.32
CA GLU A 200 -23.57 29.86 64.07
C GLU A 200 -23.22 31.34 64.38
N LEU A 201 -23.76 32.26 63.58
CA LEU A 201 -23.40 33.69 63.62
C LEU A 201 -24.25 34.55 64.54
N SER A 202 -25.28 34.02 65.18
CA SER A 202 -26.23 34.82 65.89
C SER A 202 -25.74 35.46 67.21
N ILE A 203 -24.56 35.10 67.66
CA ILE A 203 -24.10 35.50 69.00
C ILE A 203 -22.90 36.47 68.96
N LEU A 204 -22.16 36.56 67.84
CA LEU A 204 -20.97 37.42 67.79
C LEU A 204 -21.11 38.55 66.75
N CYS A 205 -21.54 39.64 67.21
CA CYS A 205 -21.45 40.97 66.55
C CYS A 205 -21.96 41.00 65.10
N HIS A 206 -23.06 41.68 65.00
CA HIS A 206 -23.69 42.11 63.74
C HIS A 206 -22.72 42.81 62.76
N GLU A 207 -21.67 43.44 63.28
CA GLU A 207 -20.65 44.11 62.47
C GLU A 207 -19.67 43.14 61.78
N GLU A 208 -19.14 42.12 62.47
CA GLU A 208 -18.24 41.11 61.85
C GLU A 208 -18.99 40.28 60.85
N HIS A 209 -20.23 39.97 61.10
CA HIS A 209 -21.11 39.25 60.18
C HIS A 209 -21.34 40.02 58.87
N CYS A 210 -21.66 41.36 59.03
CA CYS A 210 -21.86 42.20 57.86
C CYS A 210 -20.55 42.35 57.01
N ALA A 211 -19.42 42.51 57.68
CA ALA A 211 -18.12 42.61 56.98
C ALA A 211 -17.74 41.33 56.27
N ALA A 212 -17.86 40.17 56.94
CA ALA A 212 -17.58 38.85 56.32
C ALA A 212 -18.55 38.50 55.16
N ARG A 213 -19.84 38.89 55.32
CA ARG A 213 -20.87 38.73 54.30
C ARG A 213 -20.59 39.58 53.06
N ASN A 214 -20.20 40.85 53.31
CA ASN A 214 -19.90 41.77 52.22
C ASN A 214 -18.63 41.33 51.47
N ASN A 215 -17.60 40.91 52.18
CA ASN A 215 -16.35 40.41 51.58
C ASN A 215 -16.58 39.12 50.80
N TYR A 216 -17.39 38.21 51.31
CA TYR A 216 -17.75 36.99 50.60
C TYR A 216 -18.61 37.26 49.36
N LYS A 217 -19.60 38.20 49.45
CA LYS A 217 -20.38 38.61 48.27
C LYS A 217 -19.50 39.23 47.21
N ALA A 218 -18.55 40.09 47.61
CA ALA A 218 -17.60 40.70 46.66
C ALA A 218 -16.70 39.66 45.98
N SER A 219 -16.05 38.81 46.78
CA SER A 219 -15.17 37.71 46.24
C SER A 219 -15.92 36.76 45.33
N ARG A 220 -17.18 36.47 45.64
CA ARG A 220 -18.00 35.61 44.76
C ARG A 220 -18.40 36.33 43.49
N GLU A 221 -18.78 37.57 43.56
CA GLU A 221 -19.20 38.34 42.40
C GLU A 221 -18.00 38.55 41.45
N GLU A 222 -16.86 38.79 42.05
CA GLU A 222 -15.59 38.87 41.35
C GLU A 222 -15.21 37.52 40.71
N PHE A 223 -15.22 36.41 41.46
CA PHE A 223 -15.00 35.07 40.96
C PHE A 223 -16.00 34.70 39.84
N ARG A 224 -17.27 35.04 40.03
CA ARG A 224 -18.31 34.82 39.04
C ARG A 224 -18.01 35.58 37.74
N LYS A 225 -17.66 36.87 37.85
CA LYS A 225 -17.40 37.73 36.68
C LYS A 225 -16.08 37.37 35.99
N GLU A 226 -15.03 37.19 36.77
CA GLU A 226 -13.67 37.04 36.23
C GLU A 226 -13.34 35.62 35.79
N ILE A 227 -13.85 34.62 36.46
CA ILE A 227 -13.46 33.22 36.26
C ILE A 227 -14.61 32.34 35.74
N PHE A 228 -15.76 32.36 36.48
CA PHE A 228 -16.85 31.42 36.16
C PHE A 228 -17.58 31.78 34.86
N LEU A 229 -17.93 33.02 34.65
CA LEU A 229 -18.65 33.43 33.45
C LEU A 229 -17.78 33.27 32.16
N PRO A 230 -16.50 33.67 32.15
CA PRO A 230 -15.64 33.41 31.01
C PRO A 230 -15.48 31.90 30.70
N TYR A 231 -15.30 31.09 31.73
CA TYR A 231 -15.21 29.61 31.54
C TYR A 231 -16.54 29.04 31.02
N ALA A 232 -17.64 29.42 31.59
CA ALA A 232 -18.96 28.99 31.14
C ALA A 232 -19.24 29.45 29.70
N ALA A 233 -18.94 30.70 29.39
CA ALA A 233 -19.07 31.24 28.03
C ALA A 233 -18.18 30.50 27.00
N SER A 234 -16.92 30.18 27.36
CA SER A 234 -16.04 29.44 26.48
C SER A 234 -16.56 28.03 26.20
N ARG A 235 -17.13 27.33 27.16
CA ARG A 235 -17.77 26.01 26.94
C ARG A 235 -19.00 26.10 26.03
N VAL A 236 -19.79 27.16 26.19
CA VAL A 236 -20.95 27.44 25.34
C VAL A 236 -20.49 27.67 23.92
N MET A 237 -19.56 28.60 23.76
CA MET A 237 -19.00 28.95 22.44
C MET A 237 -18.42 27.72 21.72
N ARG A 238 -17.66 26.89 22.43
CA ARG A 238 -17.13 25.65 21.84
C ARG A 238 -18.25 24.75 21.32
N ARG A 239 -19.29 24.49 22.12
CA ARG A 239 -20.41 23.64 21.69
C ARG A 239 -21.17 24.22 20.50
N GLN A 240 -21.40 25.50 20.53
CA GLN A 240 -22.06 26.21 19.43
C GLN A 240 -21.22 26.10 18.16
N ARG A 241 -19.90 26.37 18.22
CA ARG A 241 -18.99 26.23 17.07
C ARG A 241 -18.89 24.80 16.55
N GLN A 242 -18.90 23.85 17.47
CA GLN A 242 -18.94 22.42 17.08
C GLN A 242 -20.22 22.06 16.32
N GLN A 243 -21.37 22.58 16.75
CA GLN A 243 -22.64 22.37 16.04
C GLN A 243 -22.67 23.08 14.67
N GLU A 244 -22.13 24.30 14.62
CA GLU A 244 -22.00 25.04 13.34
C GLU A 244 -21.16 24.29 12.31
N VAL A 245 -20.05 23.68 12.74
CA VAL A 245 -19.21 22.83 11.87
C VAL A 245 -19.98 21.58 11.41
N LEU A 246 -20.63 20.87 12.34
CA LEU A 246 -21.41 19.68 12.02
C LEU A 246 -22.58 19.97 11.09
N HIS A 247 -23.28 21.09 11.29
CA HIS A 247 -24.36 21.53 10.42
C HIS A 247 -23.84 21.85 9.01
N ALA A 248 -22.74 22.61 8.92
CA ALA A 248 -22.12 22.94 7.64
C ALA A 248 -21.67 21.68 6.87
N LEU A 249 -21.12 20.70 7.56
CA LEU A 249 -20.75 19.40 6.99
C LEU A 249 -21.96 18.58 6.54
N GLY A 250 -23.09 18.68 7.25
CA GLY A 250 -24.33 17.97 6.90
C GLY A 250 -25.01 18.47 5.62
N VAL A 251 -24.66 19.66 5.14
CA VAL A 251 -25.21 20.28 3.91
C VAL A 251 -24.35 20.01 2.69
N LEU A 252 -23.13 19.45 2.86
CA LEU A 252 -22.23 19.14 1.76
C LEU A 252 -22.68 17.92 0.97
N ASP A 253 -22.69 18.05 -0.34
CA ASP A 253 -22.79 16.93 -1.26
C ASP A 253 -21.38 16.33 -1.47
N PHE A 254 -21.13 15.18 -0.82
CA PHE A 254 -19.82 14.52 -0.79
C PHE A 254 -19.52 13.70 -2.06
N GLY A 255 -20.37 13.71 -3.09
CA GLY A 255 -20.21 12.88 -4.28
C GLY A 255 -18.87 13.02 -5.00
N PHE A 256 -18.18 14.14 -4.82
CA PHE A 256 -16.87 14.42 -5.43
C PHE A 256 -15.67 14.19 -4.46
N PHE A 257 -15.91 14.20 -3.15
CA PHE A 257 -14.88 14.13 -2.10
C PHE A 257 -15.24 13.09 -1.04
N SER A 258 -15.03 11.82 -1.36
CA SER A 258 -15.38 10.71 -0.48
C SER A 258 -14.51 10.60 0.79
N ALA A 259 -13.36 11.29 0.82
CA ALA A 259 -12.37 11.19 1.91
C ALA A 259 -12.79 11.86 3.23
N LEU A 260 -13.83 12.72 3.24
CA LEU A 260 -14.28 13.44 4.43
C LEU A 260 -15.75 13.15 4.72
N ARG A 261 -16.10 11.89 4.94
CA ARG A 261 -17.46 11.47 5.28
C ARG A 261 -17.91 12.14 6.56
N THR A 262 -19.19 12.53 6.61
CA THR A 262 -19.80 13.23 7.77
C THR A 262 -19.59 12.48 9.08
N GLU A 263 -19.52 11.15 9.05
CA GLU A 263 -19.33 10.31 10.23
C GLU A 263 -17.89 10.35 10.74
N GLU A 264 -16.89 10.32 9.86
CA GLU A 264 -15.47 10.48 10.20
C GLU A 264 -15.18 11.90 10.71
N ALA A 265 -15.79 12.92 10.09
CA ALA A 265 -15.71 14.29 10.54
C ALA A 265 -16.30 14.48 11.93
N ARG A 266 -17.43 13.84 12.25
CA ARG A 266 -18.03 13.88 13.59
C ARG A 266 -17.10 13.33 14.66
N GLN A 267 -16.36 12.26 14.34
CA GLN A 267 -15.37 11.68 15.25
C GLN A 267 -14.12 12.56 15.37
N SER A 268 -13.74 13.22 14.28
CA SER A 268 -12.51 14.03 14.18
C SER A 268 -12.60 15.42 14.82
N ILE A 269 -13.76 15.87 15.30
CA ILE A 269 -13.94 17.20 15.91
C ILE A 269 -14.23 17.15 17.42
N GLN A 270 -13.88 16.04 18.09
CA GLN A 270 -14.13 15.84 19.51
C GLN A 270 -13.02 16.38 20.43
N SER A 271 -11.78 16.43 19.94
CA SER A 271 -10.64 16.92 20.71
C SER A 271 -9.85 18.00 19.95
N PRO A 272 -9.07 18.86 20.67
CA PRO A 272 -8.26 19.91 20.03
C PRO A 272 -7.28 19.38 18.96
N ALA A 273 -6.62 18.25 19.25
CA ALA A 273 -5.66 17.63 18.33
C ALA A 273 -6.35 17.15 17.05
N GLN A 274 -7.49 16.46 17.20
CA GLN A 274 -8.28 15.99 16.07
C GLN A 274 -8.82 17.15 15.21
N VAL A 275 -9.29 18.24 15.84
CA VAL A 275 -9.77 19.43 15.11
C VAL A 275 -8.64 20.09 14.31
N LYS A 276 -7.42 20.17 14.89
CA LYS A 276 -6.24 20.70 14.17
C LYS A 276 -5.88 19.83 12.97
N SER A 277 -5.83 18.51 13.14
CA SER A 277 -5.59 17.55 12.03
C SER A 277 -6.70 17.66 10.96
N TYR A 278 -7.96 17.75 11.37
CA TYR A 278 -9.08 17.93 10.45
C TYR A 278 -8.98 19.25 9.66
N ARG A 279 -8.58 20.36 10.32
CA ARG A 279 -8.34 21.64 9.64
C ARG A 279 -7.32 21.51 8.53
N GLU A 280 -6.21 20.81 8.79
CA GLU A 280 -5.15 20.60 7.78
C GLU A 280 -5.66 19.80 6.61
N SER A 281 -6.41 18.72 6.86
CA SER A 281 -7.02 17.92 5.80
C SER A 281 -8.05 18.72 4.99
N ALA A 282 -8.89 19.50 5.66
CA ALA A 282 -9.86 20.38 4.99
C ALA A 282 -9.18 21.48 4.17
N ALA A 283 -8.06 22.04 4.64
CA ALA A 283 -7.28 23.03 3.90
C ALA A 283 -6.66 22.44 2.63
N ARG A 284 -6.18 21.20 2.69
CA ARG A 284 -5.68 20.48 1.50
C ARG A 284 -6.78 20.24 0.46
N GLU A 285 -7.96 19.83 0.91
CA GLU A 285 -9.11 19.66 0.00
C GLU A 285 -9.58 20.98 -0.60
N LEU A 286 -9.59 22.06 0.17
CA LEU A 286 -9.88 23.39 -0.37
C LEU A 286 -8.84 23.82 -1.43
N GLN A 287 -7.56 23.57 -1.18
CA GLN A 287 -6.52 23.86 -2.17
C GLN A 287 -6.70 23.04 -3.45
N ARG A 288 -7.05 21.77 -3.32
CA ARG A 288 -7.39 20.89 -4.44
C ARG A 288 -8.59 21.43 -5.24
N LEU A 289 -9.64 21.86 -4.54
CA LEU A 289 -10.82 22.48 -5.14
C LEU A 289 -10.46 23.76 -5.89
N LYS A 290 -9.65 24.64 -5.31
CA LYS A 290 -9.17 25.86 -5.95
C LYS A 290 -8.38 25.56 -7.22
N ASN A 291 -7.52 24.55 -7.18
CA ASN A 291 -6.76 24.12 -8.33
C ASN A 291 -7.68 23.59 -9.45
N VAL A 292 -8.65 22.74 -9.10
CA VAL A 292 -9.65 22.23 -10.06
C VAL A 292 -10.51 23.37 -10.62
N ARG A 293 -10.96 24.31 -9.79
CA ARG A 293 -11.73 25.47 -10.23
C ARG A 293 -10.93 26.39 -11.16
N ALA A 294 -9.67 26.68 -10.81
CA ALA A 294 -8.78 27.47 -11.64
C ALA A 294 -8.61 26.84 -13.02
N LEU A 295 -8.39 25.52 -13.04
CA LEU A 295 -8.31 24.70 -14.24
C LEU A 295 -9.56 24.86 -15.13
N VAL A 296 -10.73 24.72 -14.52
CA VAL A 296 -12.01 24.82 -15.23
C VAL A 296 -12.25 26.25 -15.74
N SER A 297 -11.86 27.26 -14.96
CA SER A 297 -12.03 28.68 -15.32
C SER A 297 -11.09 29.13 -16.45
N GLU A 298 -9.82 28.75 -16.41
CA GLU A 298 -8.84 28.98 -17.48
C GLU A 298 -9.26 28.27 -18.77
N TRP A 299 -9.69 27.03 -18.63
CA TRP A 299 -10.17 26.23 -19.73
C TRP A 299 -11.39 26.86 -20.42
N LYS A 300 -12.28 27.51 -19.64
CA LYS A 300 -13.42 28.26 -20.14
C LYS A 300 -13.00 29.58 -20.85
N ALA A 301 -11.95 30.24 -20.34
CA ALA A 301 -11.54 31.54 -20.81
C ALA A 301 -10.78 31.50 -22.16
N ASP A 302 -9.91 30.51 -22.36
CA ASP A 302 -8.95 30.49 -23.45
C ASP A 302 -9.28 29.52 -24.61
N GLY A 303 -10.35 28.76 -24.47
CA GLY A 303 -10.77 27.76 -25.47
C GLY A 303 -9.85 26.55 -25.56
N LEU A 304 -10.38 25.45 -26.10
CA LEU A 304 -9.81 24.08 -26.08
C LEU A 304 -8.43 23.90 -26.74
N SER A 305 -7.96 24.87 -27.53
CA SER A 305 -6.83 24.66 -28.45
C SER A 305 -5.46 25.11 -27.95
N GLN A 306 -5.36 26.02 -27.00
CA GLN A 306 -4.07 26.59 -26.57
C GLN A 306 -3.54 26.09 -25.22
N GLN A 307 -4.31 25.37 -24.43
CA GLN A 307 -3.99 25.15 -23.02
C GLN A 307 -3.53 23.74 -22.62
N ASN A 308 -2.96 23.01 -23.54
CA ASN A 308 -2.39 21.69 -23.21
C ASN A 308 -1.36 21.73 -22.07
N TYR A 309 -0.69 22.87 -21.84
CA TYR A 309 0.36 22.99 -20.82
C TYR A 309 -0.20 23.12 -19.41
N THR A 310 -1.13 24.03 -19.17
CA THR A 310 -1.71 24.28 -17.85
C THR A 310 -2.52 23.08 -17.34
N LEU A 311 -3.34 22.49 -18.21
CA LEU A 311 -4.13 21.30 -17.91
C LEU A 311 -3.24 20.10 -17.54
N LYS A 312 -2.15 19.92 -18.31
CA LYS A 312 -1.14 18.90 -18.05
C LYS A 312 -0.49 19.09 -16.69
N ASN A 313 -0.05 20.30 -16.36
CA ASN A 313 0.60 20.60 -15.10
C ASN A 313 -0.34 20.41 -13.91
N LEU A 314 -1.60 20.80 -14.05
CA LEU A 314 -2.58 20.61 -12.98
C LEU A 314 -2.94 19.14 -12.78
N LEU A 315 -3.10 18.39 -13.87
CA LEU A 315 -3.27 16.93 -13.78
C LEU A 315 -2.07 16.28 -13.07
N LEU A 316 -0.84 16.67 -13.45
CA LEU A 316 0.37 16.15 -12.81
C LEU A 316 0.45 16.54 -11.32
N LYS A 317 0.01 17.73 -10.94
CA LYS A 317 -0.03 18.17 -9.54
C LYS A 317 -1.09 17.44 -8.70
N SER A 318 -2.19 17.02 -9.32
CA SER A 318 -3.28 16.33 -8.64
C SER A 318 -3.01 14.84 -8.39
N VAL A 319 -1.97 14.29 -9.02
CA VAL A 319 -1.64 12.86 -8.95
C VAL A 319 -0.79 12.54 -7.73
N ASN A 320 -1.14 11.50 -7.02
CA ASN A 320 -0.40 11.00 -5.87
C ASN A 320 0.21 9.61 -6.10
N LEU A 321 -0.22 8.89 -7.15
CA LEU A 321 0.38 7.62 -7.56
C LEU A 321 0.73 7.63 -9.05
N VAL A 322 2.00 7.48 -9.35
CA VAL A 322 2.51 7.40 -10.73
C VAL A 322 3.12 6.03 -10.97
N GLY A 323 2.80 5.41 -12.09
CA GLY A 323 3.45 4.19 -12.55
C GLY A 323 4.22 4.44 -13.83
N ALA A 324 5.50 4.10 -13.85
CA ALA A 324 6.36 4.22 -15.02
C ALA A 324 7.41 3.10 -15.03
N THR A 325 7.87 2.68 -16.22
CA THR A 325 9.12 1.90 -16.27
C THR A 325 10.32 2.80 -15.94
N CYS A 326 11.42 2.22 -15.48
CA CYS A 326 12.60 2.97 -15.07
C CYS A 326 13.06 3.99 -16.11
N ILE A 327 13.14 3.61 -17.37
CA ILE A 327 13.47 4.52 -18.49
C ILE A 327 12.27 5.37 -18.87
N GLY A 328 11.05 4.85 -18.68
CA GLY A 328 9.81 5.48 -19.10
C GLY A 328 9.52 6.81 -18.42
N ILE A 329 9.99 7.00 -17.19
CA ILE A 329 9.78 8.23 -16.43
C ILE A 329 10.41 9.46 -17.14
N ASN A 330 11.58 9.27 -17.76
CA ASN A 330 12.30 10.32 -18.49
C ASN A 330 12.02 10.32 -19.99
N SER A 331 11.13 9.44 -20.49
CA SER A 331 10.87 9.32 -21.92
C SER A 331 10.27 10.57 -22.55
N GLN A 332 9.74 11.48 -21.76
CA GLN A 332 9.11 12.72 -22.20
C GLN A 332 9.51 13.88 -21.30
N LYS A 333 10.05 14.95 -21.88
CA LYS A 333 10.50 16.17 -21.16
C LYS A 333 9.47 16.73 -20.18
N ARG A 334 8.18 16.55 -20.46
CA ARG A 334 7.08 17.03 -19.60
C ARG A 334 6.97 16.34 -18.23
N PHE A 335 7.64 15.20 -18.05
CA PHE A 335 7.69 14.48 -16.77
C PHE A 335 9.01 14.68 -16.02
N ALA A 336 9.95 15.44 -16.62
CA ALA A 336 11.27 15.68 -16.03
C ALA A 336 11.22 16.49 -14.70
N ASP A 337 10.18 17.29 -14.53
CA ASP A 337 10.00 18.15 -13.34
C ASP A 337 9.13 17.45 -12.25
N LEU A 338 8.88 16.15 -12.38
CA LEU A 338 8.12 15.42 -11.39
C LEU A 338 9.05 14.95 -10.25
N ASP A 339 8.80 15.47 -9.07
CA ASP A 339 9.43 14.98 -7.84
C ASP A 339 8.50 14.04 -7.08
N PHE A 340 9.08 13.00 -6.50
CA PHE A 340 8.38 12.01 -5.71
C PHE A 340 8.93 11.95 -4.29
N ASP A 341 8.06 11.86 -3.32
CA ASP A 341 8.47 11.64 -1.94
C ASP A 341 9.03 10.24 -1.75
N VAL A 342 8.42 9.26 -2.42
CA VAL A 342 8.81 7.85 -2.32
C VAL A 342 8.77 7.21 -3.71
N THR A 343 9.84 6.53 -4.07
CA THR A 343 9.85 5.62 -5.22
C THR A 343 9.93 4.18 -4.73
N ILE A 344 9.04 3.35 -5.24
CA ILE A 344 9.03 1.91 -5.01
C ILE A 344 9.43 1.23 -6.32
N ILE A 345 10.56 0.53 -6.31
CA ILE A 345 11.05 -0.21 -7.49
C ILE A 345 10.77 -1.70 -7.28
N ASP A 346 9.92 -2.26 -8.14
CA ASP A 346 9.64 -3.70 -8.16
C ASP A 346 10.55 -4.44 -9.14
N GLU A 347 10.84 -5.71 -8.85
CA GLU A 347 11.79 -6.57 -9.59
C GLU A 347 13.18 -5.93 -9.73
N ALA A 348 13.66 -5.25 -8.69
CA ALA A 348 14.88 -4.46 -8.69
C ALA A 348 16.16 -5.27 -8.92
N GLY A 349 16.14 -6.59 -8.61
CA GLY A 349 17.26 -7.50 -8.85
C GLY A 349 17.63 -7.68 -10.35
N GLN A 350 16.74 -7.25 -11.26
CA GLN A 350 16.94 -7.41 -12.71
C GLN A 350 17.25 -6.09 -13.42
N ILE A 351 17.26 -5.00 -12.68
CA ILE A 351 17.43 -3.67 -13.26
C ILE A 351 18.91 -3.33 -13.32
N GLN A 352 19.37 -2.98 -14.51
CA GLN A 352 20.71 -2.47 -14.71
C GLN A 352 20.92 -1.18 -13.90
N LEU A 353 22.13 -0.96 -13.38
CA LEU A 353 22.48 0.17 -12.54
C LEU A 353 22.00 1.51 -13.12
N HIS A 354 22.34 1.80 -14.38
CA HIS A 354 21.98 3.07 -15.02
C HIS A 354 20.47 3.26 -15.16
N ASN A 355 19.70 2.18 -15.33
CA ASN A 355 18.25 2.23 -15.38
C ASN A 355 17.62 2.48 -14.00
N ALA A 356 18.21 1.95 -12.93
CA ALA A 356 17.76 2.19 -11.56
C ALA A 356 18.01 3.63 -11.11
N LEU A 357 19.08 4.27 -11.58
CA LEU A 357 19.41 5.65 -11.24
C LEU A 357 18.36 6.65 -11.74
N VAL A 358 17.65 6.35 -12.83
CA VAL A 358 16.63 7.24 -13.39
C VAL A 358 15.48 7.51 -12.41
N PRO A 359 14.75 6.50 -11.88
CA PRO A 359 13.70 6.76 -10.88
C PRO A 359 14.27 7.24 -9.52
N MET A 360 15.53 6.96 -9.23
CA MET A 360 16.18 7.49 -8.03
C MET A 360 16.40 8.99 -8.07
N SER A 361 16.77 9.54 -9.24
CA SER A 361 17.09 10.97 -9.40
C SER A 361 15.91 11.90 -9.18
N VAL A 362 14.67 11.36 -9.19
CA VAL A 362 13.42 12.11 -8.99
C VAL A 362 12.73 11.78 -7.67
N SER A 363 13.46 11.24 -6.69
CA SER A 363 12.87 10.69 -5.48
C SER A 363 13.66 11.03 -4.22
N ASN A 364 12.94 11.34 -3.14
CA ASN A 364 13.55 11.62 -1.83
C ASN A 364 13.80 10.33 -1.01
N LYS A 365 12.98 9.31 -1.19
CA LYS A 365 13.07 8.02 -0.51
C LYS A 365 12.95 6.89 -1.52
N LEU A 366 13.81 5.88 -1.39
CA LEU A 366 13.80 4.71 -2.25
C LEU A 366 13.45 3.46 -1.47
N ILE A 367 12.56 2.66 -2.02
CA ILE A 367 12.23 1.32 -1.54
C ILE A 367 12.41 0.36 -2.71
N MET A 368 13.26 -0.63 -2.57
CA MET A 368 13.54 -1.60 -3.60
C MET A 368 13.04 -2.98 -3.19
N LEU A 369 12.24 -3.60 -4.05
CA LEU A 369 11.82 -4.99 -3.91
C LEU A 369 12.43 -5.80 -5.03
N GLY A 370 13.05 -6.90 -4.70
CA GLY A 370 13.70 -7.73 -5.67
C GLY A 370 14.04 -9.10 -5.11
N ASP A 371 14.74 -9.85 -5.93
CA ASP A 371 15.31 -11.12 -5.54
C ASP A 371 16.63 -11.32 -6.31
N HIS A 372 17.74 -11.10 -5.62
CA HIS A 372 19.07 -11.23 -6.19
C HIS A 372 19.50 -12.70 -6.45
N LYS A 373 18.70 -13.66 -5.97
CA LYS A 373 18.87 -15.09 -6.27
C LYS A 373 18.11 -15.53 -7.53
N GLN A 374 17.41 -14.60 -8.19
CA GLN A 374 16.81 -14.79 -9.51
C GLN A 374 17.71 -14.18 -10.59
N ILE A 375 17.24 -14.15 -11.85
CA ILE A 375 18.03 -13.71 -12.99
C ILE A 375 18.58 -12.31 -12.77
N PRO A 376 19.90 -12.08 -12.92
CA PRO A 376 20.51 -10.77 -12.83
C PRO A 376 20.17 -9.90 -14.06
N PRO A 377 20.57 -8.61 -14.05
CA PRO A 377 20.43 -7.75 -15.23
C PRO A 377 21.11 -8.37 -16.45
N MET A 378 20.44 -8.31 -17.61
CA MET A 378 21.05 -8.78 -18.86
C MET A 378 21.93 -7.68 -19.44
N THR A 379 23.22 -7.98 -19.62
CA THR A 379 24.19 -7.11 -20.28
C THR A 379 24.67 -7.76 -21.56
N GLU A 380 24.79 -7.01 -22.65
CA GLU A 380 25.27 -7.53 -23.93
C GLU A 380 26.77 -7.88 -23.83
N GLU A 381 27.17 -9.05 -24.34
CA GLU A 381 28.57 -9.50 -24.35
C GLU A 381 29.51 -8.48 -25.03
N ALA A 382 29.03 -7.81 -26.07
CA ALA A 382 29.77 -6.74 -26.73
C ALA A 382 30.10 -5.58 -25.79
N MET A 383 29.18 -5.23 -24.89
CA MET A 383 29.36 -4.19 -23.90
C MET A 383 30.35 -4.62 -22.82
N LEU A 384 30.23 -5.83 -22.32
CA LEU A 384 31.19 -6.39 -21.34
C LEU A 384 32.61 -6.43 -21.90
N SER A 385 32.74 -6.90 -23.16
CA SER A 385 34.04 -6.94 -23.86
C SER A 385 34.63 -5.54 -24.07
N ALA A 386 33.79 -4.56 -24.42
CA ALA A 386 34.23 -3.17 -24.57
C ALA A 386 34.68 -2.58 -23.22
N CYS A 387 33.96 -2.83 -22.13
CA CYS A 387 34.35 -2.39 -20.80
C CYS A 387 35.69 -3.00 -20.35
N LYS A 388 35.89 -4.31 -20.54
CA LYS A 388 37.15 -4.98 -20.26
C LYS A 388 38.29 -4.37 -21.06
N ALA A 389 38.09 -4.12 -22.36
CA ALA A 389 39.10 -3.49 -23.24
C ALA A 389 39.51 -2.07 -22.78
N HIS A 390 38.63 -1.36 -22.07
CA HIS A 390 38.89 -0.02 -21.54
C HIS A 390 39.22 -0.01 -20.03
N GLY A 391 39.44 -1.17 -19.40
CA GLY A 391 39.76 -1.27 -17.96
C GLY A 391 38.62 -0.86 -17.04
N ILE A 392 37.37 -0.92 -17.50
CA ILE A 392 36.17 -0.64 -16.70
C ILE A 392 35.72 -1.91 -16.00
N GLU A 393 35.49 -1.84 -14.70
CA GLU A 393 34.97 -2.96 -13.92
C GLU A 393 33.62 -3.42 -14.43
N THR A 394 33.53 -4.68 -14.89
CA THR A 394 32.30 -5.28 -15.41
C THR A 394 31.30 -5.62 -14.34
N GLU A 395 31.72 -5.78 -13.09
CA GLU A 395 30.84 -6.09 -11.95
C GLU A 395 29.68 -5.08 -11.77
N LEU A 396 29.92 -3.80 -12.10
CA LEU A 396 28.90 -2.75 -12.09
C LEU A 396 27.78 -2.98 -13.13
N LEU A 397 28.06 -3.77 -14.17
CA LEU A 397 27.11 -4.08 -15.24
C LEU A 397 26.46 -5.45 -15.04
N GLU A 398 27.11 -6.36 -14.36
CA GLU A 398 26.67 -7.74 -14.14
C GLU A 398 25.81 -7.89 -12.88
N LYS A 399 26.07 -7.09 -11.83
CA LYS A 399 25.22 -7.04 -10.63
C LYS A 399 24.20 -5.90 -10.72
N SER A 400 23.02 -6.13 -10.20
CA SER A 400 22.02 -5.06 -10.02
C SER A 400 22.42 -4.12 -8.88
N LEU A 401 21.95 -2.88 -8.93
CA LEU A 401 22.08 -1.97 -7.79
C LEU A 401 21.42 -2.56 -6.52
N PHE A 402 20.31 -3.28 -6.67
CA PHE A 402 19.64 -3.97 -5.58
C PHE A 402 20.54 -4.98 -4.87
N GLU A 403 21.27 -5.81 -5.63
CA GLU A 403 22.19 -6.81 -5.10
C GLU A 403 23.34 -6.14 -4.33
N LYS A 404 23.95 -5.09 -4.89
CA LYS A 404 25.01 -4.30 -4.22
C LYS A 404 24.53 -3.65 -2.93
N LEU A 405 23.40 -2.96 -2.96
CA LEU A 405 22.83 -2.36 -1.77
C LEU A 405 22.42 -3.41 -0.73
N TYR A 406 21.95 -4.58 -1.17
CA TYR A 406 21.62 -5.67 -0.26
C TYR A 406 22.87 -6.22 0.45
N GLU A 407 24.02 -6.24 -0.21
CA GLU A 407 25.29 -6.66 0.38
C GLU A 407 25.82 -5.61 1.38
N GLU A 408 25.77 -4.33 1.06
CA GLU A 408 26.43 -3.23 1.78
C GLU A 408 25.58 -2.59 2.88
N LEU A 409 24.26 -2.49 2.71
CA LEU A 409 23.41 -1.81 3.67
C LEU A 409 23.35 -2.54 5.03
N PRO A 410 23.18 -1.82 6.15
CA PRO A 410 22.99 -2.42 7.46
C PRO A 410 21.68 -3.23 7.54
N ALA A 411 21.60 -4.16 8.48
CA ALA A 411 20.48 -5.11 8.60
C ALA A 411 19.12 -4.43 8.83
N GLU A 412 19.10 -3.28 9.47
CA GLU A 412 17.88 -2.48 9.73
C GLU A 412 17.25 -1.92 8.45
N ASN A 413 18.00 -1.83 7.37
CA ASN A 413 17.54 -1.36 6.06
C ASN A 413 17.16 -2.52 5.12
N LYS A 414 17.22 -3.76 5.59
CA LYS A 414 16.98 -4.96 4.80
C LYS A 414 15.94 -5.86 5.46
N ILE A 415 14.95 -6.29 4.71
CA ILE A 415 13.94 -7.25 5.17
C ILE A 415 13.77 -8.33 4.11
N MET A 416 13.90 -9.60 4.53
CA MET A 416 13.54 -10.73 3.69
C MET A 416 12.08 -11.11 3.93
N LEU A 417 11.30 -11.21 2.86
CA LEU A 417 9.98 -11.85 2.90
C LEU A 417 10.19 -13.36 2.82
N ASP A 418 10.26 -14.00 3.95
CA ASP A 418 10.66 -15.40 4.11
C ASP A 418 9.55 -16.41 3.80
N THR A 419 8.29 -16.02 3.93
CA THR A 419 7.16 -16.93 3.79
C THR A 419 6.55 -16.89 2.39
N GLN A 420 6.48 -18.03 1.72
CA GLN A 420 5.89 -18.18 0.41
C GLN A 420 4.48 -18.77 0.45
N TYR A 421 3.62 -18.34 -0.51
CA TYR A 421 2.21 -18.73 -0.63
C TYR A 421 1.88 -19.34 -2.00
N ARG A 422 2.87 -19.52 -2.88
CA ARG A 422 2.66 -19.87 -4.30
C ARG A 422 2.81 -21.35 -4.57
N MET A 423 3.98 -21.91 -4.32
CA MET A 423 4.36 -23.28 -4.74
C MET A 423 4.05 -24.32 -3.70
N PRO A 424 4.01 -25.61 -4.11
CA PRO A 424 4.08 -26.73 -3.17
C PRO A 424 5.31 -26.66 -2.28
N ALA A 425 5.19 -27.20 -1.07
CA ALA A 425 6.26 -27.15 -0.07
C ALA A 425 7.52 -27.87 -0.57
N GLU A 426 7.37 -29.00 -1.23
CA GLU A 426 8.48 -29.83 -1.74
C GLU A 426 9.37 -29.04 -2.73
N ILE A 427 8.78 -28.23 -3.60
CA ILE A 427 9.51 -27.36 -4.52
C ILE A 427 10.16 -26.20 -3.74
N ALA A 428 9.42 -25.62 -2.80
CA ALA A 428 9.91 -24.50 -2.01
C ALA A 428 11.10 -24.90 -1.13
N ASP A 429 11.08 -26.08 -0.53
CA ASP A 429 12.14 -26.59 0.35
C ASP A 429 13.44 -26.81 -0.43
N THR A 430 13.34 -27.36 -1.65
CA THR A 430 14.49 -27.46 -2.56
C THR A 430 15.09 -26.09 -2.86
N LEU A 431 14.25 -25.10 -3.21
CA LEU A 431 14.72 -23.74 -3.49
C LEU A 431 15.27 -23.06 -2.24
N SER A 432 14.63 -23.26 -1.09
CA SER A 432 15.07 -22.73 0.21
C SER A 432 16.50 -23.15 0.53
N LYS A 433 16.77 -24.44 0.41
CA LYS A 433 18.07 -25.04 0.70
C LYS A 433 19.18 -24.49 -0.22
N TRP A 434 18.91 -24.34 -1.52
CA TRP A 434 19.94 -24.01 -2.51
C TRP A 434 20.16 -22.52 -2.75
N PHE A 435 19.13 -21.69 -2.53
CA PHE A 435 19.19 -20.28 -2.90
C PHE A 435 19.00 -19.34 -1.70
N TYR A 436 18.36 -19.80 -0.62
CA TYR A 436 17.94 -18.92 0.47
C TYR A 436 18.39 -19.38 1.86
N ASP A 437 19.44 -20.18 1.95
CA ASP A 437 20.07 -20.64 3.19
C ASP A 437 19.08 -21.28 4.18
N GLY A 438 18.04 -21.96 3.68
CA GLY A 438 16.99 -22.58 4.50
C GLY A 438 15.97 -21.58 5.09
N LYS A 439 16.06 -20.29 4.76
CA LYS A 439 15.21 -19.24 5.33
C LYS A 439 13.91 -18.99 4.56
N TYR A 440 13.67 -19.69 3.46
CA TYR A 440 12.48 -19.52 2.63
C TYR A 440 11.46 -20.59 2.99
N LEU A 441 10.41 -20.18 3.70
CA LEU A 441 9.45 -21.06 4.37
C LEU A 441 8.13 -21.13 3.59
N SER A 442 7.47 -22.27 3.62
CA SER A 442 6.13 -22.42 3.10
C SER A 442 5.08 -22.04 4.15
N TYR A 443 4.02 -21.35 3.75
CA TYR A 443 2.90 -21.02 4.62
C TYR A 443 2.19 -22.30 5.09
N GLU A 444 2.16 -22.55 6.37
CA GLU A 444 1.61 -23.79 6.99
C GLU A 444 0.11 -23.98 6.74
N GLY A 445 -0.65 -22.90 6.58
CA GLY A 445 -2.09 -22.95 6.29
C GLY A 445 -2.42 -23.35 4.85
N LYS A 446 -1.42 -23.56 3.98
CA LYS A 446 -1.65 -23.96 2.59
C LYS A 446 -1.89 -25.48 2.55
N LYS A 447 -3.14 -25.87 2.24
CA LYS A 447 -3.44 -27.30 2.00
C LYS A 447 -2.64 -27.81 0.84
N ALA A 448 -1.96 -28.95 1.01
CA ALA A 448 -1.35 -29.67 -0.08
C ALA A 448 -2.42 -29.99 -1.14
N LEU A 449 -2.22 -29.48 -2.36
CA LEU A 449 -3.10 -29.77 -3.48
C LEU A 449 -2.51 -30.97 -4.25
N PRO A 450 -3.34 -31.95 -4.64
CA PRO A 450 -2.86 -33.05 -5.47
C PRO A 450 -2.28 -32.53 -6.77
N GLY A 451 -1.28 -33.23 -7.28
CA GLY A 451 -0.70 -32.93 -8.61
C GLY A 451 -1.75 -32.91 -9.70
N LYS A 452 -1.54 -32.07 -10.69
CA LYS A 452 -2.48 -31.89 -11.80
C LYS A 452 -2.29 -32.88 -12.95
N LEU A 453 -1.44 -33.86 -12.78
CA LEU A 453 -1.19 -34.92 -13.76
C LEU A 453 -1.35 -36.31 -13.09
N PRO A 454 -2.53 -36.67 -12.60
CA PRO A 454 -2.73 -37.90 -11.86
C PRO A 454 -2.46 -39.17 -12.66
N PHE A 455 -2.52 -39.09 -13.98
CA PHE A 455 -2.16 -40.20 -14.89
C PHE A 455 -0.65 -40.40 -15.05
N LEU A 456 0.18 -39.43 -14.61
CA LEU A 456 1.63 -39.57 -14.50
C LEU A 456 2.08 -39.73 -13.06
N SER A 457 1.67 -38.81 -12.21
CA SER A 457 1.97 -38.80 -10.80
C SER A 457 1.03 -37.86 -10.04
N GLN A 458 0.68 -38.21 -8.82
CA GLN A 458 -0.05 -37.30 -7.94
C GLN A 458 0.87 -36.31 -7.20
N LYS A 459 2.20 -36.49 -7.34
CA LYS A 459 3.18 -35.59 -6.74
C LYS A 459 3.20 -34.26 -7.47
N PRO A 460 3.45 -33.15 -6.75
CA PRO A 460 3.57 -31.81 -7.35
C PRO A 460 4.88 -31.64 -8.12
N TYR A 461 5.82 -32.57 -8.01
CA TYR A 461 7.14 -32.53 -8.59
C TYR A 461 7.43 -33.81 -9.38
N ILE A 462 7.62 -33.68 -10.68
CA ILE A 462 7.81 -34.81 -11.59
C ILE A 462 9.10 -34.61 -12.41
N ILE A 463 9.96 -35.60 -12.44
CA ILE A 463 11.14 -35.62 -13.30
C ILE A 463 10.92 -36.68 -14.37
N ILE A 464 11.10 -36.31 -15.64
CA ILE A 464 11.07 -37.23 -16.77
C ILE A 464 12.48 -37.27 -17.35
N ASP A 465 13.16 -38.36 -17.04
CA ASP A 465 14.51 -38.61 -17.51
C ASP A 465 14.50 -39.13 -18.97
N THR A 466 15.31 -38.51 -19.82
CA THR A 466 15.46 -38.90 -21.22
C THR A 466 16.80 -39.62 -21.51
N SER A 467 17.58 -39.92 -20.47
CA SER A 467 18.92 -40.56 -20.61
C SER A 467 18.89 -41.88 -21.40
N ASP A 468 17.82 -42.68 -21.18
CA ASP A 468 17.67 -43.99 -21.81
C ASP A 468 17.11 -43.92 -23.25
N ALA A 469 16.82 -42.72 -23.78
CA ALA A 469 16.24 -42.57 -25.11
C ALA A 469 17.26 -42.79 -26.28
N GLY A 470 18.44 -43.26 -25.99
CA GLY A 470 19.49 -43.50 -26.97
C GLY A 470 19.85 -42.27 -27.78
N ALA A 471 19.88 -42.38 -29.10
CA ALA A 471 20.24 -41.25 -29.97
C ALA A 471 19.19 -40.12 -30.01
N GLN A 472 17.95 -40.37 -29.56
CA GLN A 472 16.89 -39.38 -29.58
C GLN A 472 17.04 -38.34 -28.47
N ARG A 473 17.81 -38.64 -27.42
CA ARG A 473 18.04 -37.70 -26.30
C ARG A 473 18.83 -36.44 -26.68
N PHE A 474 19.59 -36.51 -27.80
CA PHE A 474 20.51 -35.44 -28.17
C PHE A 474 19.81 -34.28 -28.83
N GLU A 475 20.24 -33.09 -28.45
CA GLU A 475 19.79 -31.87 -29.10
C GLU A 475 20.40 -31.72 -30.51
N GLU A 476 19.63 -31.03 -31.37
CA GLU A 476 20.10 -30.53 -32.66
C GLU A 476 20.60 -29.09 -32.51
N SER A 477 21.82 -28.82 -32.98
CA SER A 477 22.36 -27.47 -33.01
C SER A 477 21.82 -26.73 -34.23
N THR A 478 21.18 -25.59 -34.04
CA THR A 478 20.60 -24.79 -35.13
C THR A 478 21.23 -23.40 -35.15
N GLY A 479 22.43 -23.27 -35.80
CA GLY A 479 23.16 -21.99 -35.87
C GLY A 479 23.96 -21.65 -34.62
N LYS A 480 24.51 -20.41 -34.57
CA LYS A 480 25.51 -20.01 -33.55
C LYS A 480 25.07 -20.18 -32.08
N ASN A 481 23.76 -20.09 -31.74
CA ASN A 481 23.28 -20.17 -30.37
C ASN A 481 21.89 -20.84 -30.25
N GLY A 482 21.47 -21.65 -31.24
CA GLY A 482 20.18 -22.35 -31.23
C GLY A 482 20.32 -23.81 -30.83
N ALA A 483 19.52 -24.27 -29.87
CA ALA A 483 19.37 -25.68 -29.54
C ALA A 483 17.89 -26.07 -29.59
N GLN A 484 17.63 -27.29 -30.10
CA GLN A 484 16.31 -27.89 -30.18
C GLN A 484 16.43 -29.37 -29.81
N ASN A 485 15.54 -29.83 -28.93
CA ASN A 485 15.43 -31.24 -28.57
C ASN A 485 14.03 -31.73 -28.92
N ALA A 486 13.92 -32.43 -30.05
CA ALA A 486 12.66 -32.92 -30.56
C ALA A 486 12.04 -33.99 -29.65
N TYR A 487 12.85 -34.76 -28.93
CA TYR A 487 12.34 -35.81 -28.04
C TYR A 487 11.70 -35.26 -26.81
N GLU A 488 12.31 -34.27 -26.14
CA GLU A 488 11.70 -33.58 -25.01
C GLU A 488 10.39 -32.91 -25.43
N ALA A 489 10.36 -32.26 -26.61
CA ALA A 489 9.15 -31.67 -27.14
C ALA A 489 8.05 -32.72 -27.37
N LYS A 490 8.37 -33.88 -27.94
CA LYS A 490 7.42 -34.99 -28.16
C LYS A 490 6.82 -35.48 -26.83
N ILE A 491 7.61 -35.56 -25.79
CA ILE A 491 7.13 -35.93 -24.45
C ILE A 491 6.07 -34.91 -23.96
N ILE A 492 6.38 -33.61 -24.02
CA ILE A 492 5.45 -32.58 -23.66
C ILE A 492 4.16 -32.68 -24.46
N ILE A 493 4.26 -32.78 -25.77
CA ILE A 493 3.12 -32.88 -26.67
C ILE A 493 2.30 -34.16 -26.40
N SER A 494 2.94 -35.29 -26.08
CA SER A 494 2.24 -36.52 -25.72
C SER A 494 1.43 -36.36 -24.45
N ILE A 495 1.96 -35.66 -23.45
CA ILE A 495 1.26 -35.34 -22.21
C ILE A 495 0.06 -34.41 -22.50
N LEU A 496 0.26 -33.36 -23.31
CA LEU A 496 -0.82 -32.44 -23.70
C LEU A 496 -1.93 -33.16 -24.47
N LYS A 497 -1.57 -34.08 -25.37
CA LYS A 497 -2.52 -34.94 -26.09
C LYS A 497 -3.32 -35.81 -25.10
N ALA A 498 -2.64 -36.46 -24.16
CA ALA A 498 -3.30 -37.26 -23.13
C ALA A 498 -4.29 -36.39 -22.29
N MET A 499 -3.88 -35.19 -21.90
CA MET A 499 -4.77 -34.26 -21.19
C MET A 499 -6.00 -33.88 -22.01
N ASN A 500 -5.82 -33.69 -23.33
CA ASN A 500 -6.92 -33.32 -24.24
C ASN A 500 -7.86 -34.50 -24.52
N CYS A 501 -7.34 -35.74 -24.55
CA CYS A 501 -8.11 -36.95 -24.79
C CYS A 501 -8.92 -37.44 -23.61
N ILE A 502 -8.58 -37.03 -22.35
CA ILE A 502 -9.32 -37.44 -21.16
C ILE A 502 -10.58 -36.58 -21.02
N PRO A 503 -11.79 -37.16 -21.09
CA PRO A 503 -13.04 -36.39 -21.03
C PRO A 503 -13.14 -35.56 -19.75
N GLY A 504 -13.45 -34.29 -19.90
CA GLY A 504 -13.65 -33.37 -18.79
C GLY A 504 -12.36 -32.99 -18.01
N TYR A 505 -11.20 -33.51 -18.39
CA TYR A 505 -9.96 -33.23 -17.67
C TYR A 505 -9.55 -31.76 -17.80
N LEU A 506 -9.50 -31.24 -19.03
CA LEU A 506 -9.19 -29.83 -19.25
C LEU A 506 -10.19 -28.91 -18.56
N ASP A 507 -11.47 -29.29 -18.59
CA ASP A 507 -12.53 -28.52 -17.91
C ASP A 507 -12.29 -28.47 -16.39
N SER A 508 -11.84 -29.57 -15.79
CA SER A 508 -11.47 -29.62 -14.36
C SER A 508 -10.25 -28.78 -14.01
N LEU A 509 -9.35 -28.61 -14.98
CA LEU A 509 -8.14 -27.84 -14.82
C LEU A 509 -8.39 -26.32 -14.90
N LEU A 510 -9.34 -25.94 -15.78
CA LEU A 510 -9.74 -24.55 -16.02
C LEU A 510 -10.81 -24.11 -15.01
N ALA A 511 -10.43 -23.34 -14.00
CA ALA A 511 -11.39 -22.83 -13.02
C ALA A 511 -12.24 -21.70 -13.62
N THR A 512 -13.48 -21.56 -13.14
CA THR A 512 -14.33 -20.41 -13.46
C THR A 512 -13.95 -19.25 -12.54
N LYS A 513 -13.51 -18.13 -13.08
CA LYS A 513 -13.09 -16.93 -12.31
C LYS A 513 -14.27 -16.10 -11.81
N LYS A 514 -15.34 -16.00 -12.57
CA LYS A 514 -16.66 -15.37 -12.28
C LYS A 514 -17.68 -15.94 -13.26
N GLU A 515 -18.97 -15.69 -13.06
CA GLU A 515 -20.08 -16.32 -13.74
C GLU A 515 -20.00 -16.50 -15.28
N ASP A 516 -19.03 -15.85 -15.98
CA ASP A 516 -18.86 -15.97 -17.45
C ASP A 516 -17.41 -16.02 -17.96
N GLU A 517 -16.37 -16.06 -17.12
CA GLU A 517 -14.98 -16.09 -17.57
C GLU A 517 -14.26 -17.38 -17.14
N ARG A 518 -14.03 -18.29 -18.09
CA ARG A 518 -13.12 -19.42 -17.90
C ARG A 518 -11.66 -18.98 -18.02
N GLU A 519 -10.80 -19.57 -17.20
CA GLU A 519 -9.34 -19.46 -17.41
C GLU A 519 -8.98 -20.04 -18.78
N LYS A 520 -8.09 -19.38 -19.52
CA LYS A 520 -7.56 -19.90 -20.78
C LYS A 520 -6.42 -20.88 -20.52
N LEU A 521 -6.14 -21.78 -21.48
CA LEU A 521 -5.05 -22.78 -21.37
C LEU A 521 -3.71 -22.14 -21.04
N GLN A 522 -3.35 -21.03 -21.70
CA GLN A 522 -2.11 -20.30 -21.47
C GLN A 522 -2.05 -19.59 -20.10
N GLU A 523 -3.16 -19.48 -19.35
CA GLU A 523 -3.16 -18.96 -17.98
C GLU A 523 -2.93 -20.08 -16.94
N VAL A 524 -3.13 -21.32 -17.32
CA VAL A 524 -3.07 -22.50 -16.44
C VAL A 524 -1.82 -23.34 -16.70
N ILE A 525 -1.45 -23.50 -17.96
CA ILE A 525 -0.31 -24.30 -18.39
C ILE A 525 0.81 -23.38 -18.88
N GLY A 526 2.04 -23.65 -18.46
CA GLY A 526 3.25 -22.99 -18.92
C GLY A 526 4.29 -23.99 -19.37
N ILE A 527 4.90 -23.74 -20.51
CA ILE A 527 6.00 -24.54 -21.04
C ILE A 527 7.20 -23.62 -21.20
N ILE A 528 8.28 -23.94 -20.53
CA ILE A 528 9.46 -23.09 -20.42
C ILE A 528 10.69 -23.80 -20.96
N SER A 529 11.51 -23.11 -21.72
CA SER A 529 12.88 -23.49 -22.04
C SER A 529 13.77 -22.23 -22.09
N ALA A 530 15.06 -22.42 -21.90
CA ALA A 530 16.06 -21.38 -22.10
C ALA A 530 16.29 -21.01 -23.57
N TYR A 531 15.87 -21.86 -24.50
CA TYR A 531 16.18 -21.77 -25.92
C TYR A 531 14.98 -21.36 -26.76
N LYS A 532 15.10 -20.23 -27.48
CA LYS A 532 14.04 -19.72 -28.37
C LYS A 532 13.62 -20.73 -29.43
N ARG A 533 14.57 -21.48 -29.98
CA ARG A 533 14.31 -22.50 -31.03
C ARG A 533 13.46 -23.65 -30.51
N GLN A 534 13.75 -24.13 -29.29
CA GLN A 534 12.93 -25.13 -28.61
C GLN A 534 11.49 -24.66 -28.44
N ILE A 535 11.33 -23.43 -27.99
CA ILE A 535 9.99 -22.85 -27.80
C ILE A 535 9.24 -22.69 -29.12
N GLN A 536 9.92 -22.28 -30.20
CA GLN A 536 9.29 -22.19 -31.52
C GLN A 536 8.81 -23.56 -31.99
N TYR A 537 9.65 -24.58 -31.86
CA TYR A 537 9.31 -25.95 -32.22
C TYR A 537 8.11 -26.47 -31.40
N ILE A 538 8.13 -26.30 -30.09
CA ILE A 538 6.99 -26.69 -29.22
C ILE A 538 5.72 -25.95 -29.61
N ARG A 539 5.79 -24.66 -29.95
CA ARG A 539 4.62 -23.87 -30.38
C ARG A 539 3.97 -24.39 -31.64
N GLU A 540 4.78 -24.83 -32.63
CA GLU A 540 4.25 -25.43 -33.86
C GLU A 540 3.58 -26.77 -33.58
N GLU A 541 4.14 -27.59 -32.72
CA GLU A 541 3.56 -28.88 -32.33
C GLU A 541 2.26 -28.71 -31.51
N ILE A 542 2.16 -27.69 -30.63
CA ILE A 542 0.94 -27.41 -29.87
C ILE A 542 -0.25 -27.15 -30.79
N LYS A 543 -0.07 -26.50 -31.93
CA LYS A 543 -1.13 -26.27 -32.92
C LYS A 543 -1.76 -27.56 -33.43
N THR A 544 -1.05 -28.66 -33.35
CA THR A 544 -1.55 -29.98 -33.74
C THR A 544 -2.43 -30.65 -32.67
N VAL A 545 -2.38 -30.13 -31.45
CA VAL A 545 -3.09 -30.68 -30.27
C VAL A 545 -4.38 -29.96 -29.96
N PHE A 546 -4.35 -28.65 -30.07
CA PHE A 546 -5.46 -27.77 -29.68
C PHE A 546 -5.94 -26.92 -30.87
N ASP A 547 -7.25 -26.87 -31.07
CA ASP A 547 -7.89 -25.99 -32.05
C ASP A 547 -8.17 -24.60 -31.39
N ASP A 548 -7.15 -24.06 -30.71
CA ASP A 548 -7.18 -22.75 -30.06
C ASP A 548 -5.98 -21.94 -30.56
N PRO A 549 -6.20 -20.81 -31.26
CA PRO A 549 -5.12 -20.00 -31.81
C PRO A 549 -4.20 -19.41 -30.73
N ASP A 550 -4.68 -19.30 -29.50
CA ASP A 550 -3.93 -18.79 -28.35
C ASP A 550 -3.13 -19.89 -27.63
N ALA A 551 -3.43 -21.16 -27.84
CA ALA A 551 -2.76 -22.28 -27.17
C ALA A 551 -1.22 -22.28 -27.29
N PRO A 552 -0.59 -21.90 -28.43
CA PRO A 552 0.86 -21.77 -28.53
C PRO A 552 1.50 -20.81 -27.55
N ASN A 553 0.71 -19.86 -27.00
CA ASN A 553 1.18 -18.91 -26.00
C ASN A 553 1.43 -19.55 -24.63
N MET A 554 1.07 -20.83 -24.42
CA MET A 554 1.52 -21.63 -23.27
C MET A 554 3.04 -21.75 -23.21
N ALA A 555 3.71 -21.79 -24.37
CA ALA A 555 5.15 -21.96 -24.45
C ALA A 555 5.87 -20.62 -24.60
N ALA A 556 6.82 -20.34 -23.73
CA ALA A 556 7.62 -19.12 -23.76
C ALA A 556 9.05 -19.37 -23.24
N THR A 557 9.97 -18.51 -23.65
CA THR A 557 11.32 -18.54 -23.08
C THR A 557 11.25 -18.11 -21.61
N LEU A 558 12.22 -18.55 -20.82
CA LEU A 558 12.29 -18.24 -19.40
C LEU A 558 12.19 -16.73 -19.12
N ASP A 559 12.92 -15.91 -19.88
CA ASP A 559 12.92 -14.45 -19.72
C ASP A 559 11.53 -13.85 -20.04
N SER A 560 10.84 -14.38 -21.07
CA SER A 560 9.47 -13.94 -21.40
C SER A 560 8.42 -14.43 -20.39
N PHE A 561 8.72 -15.51 -19.66
CA PHE A 561 7.83 -16.09 -18.64
C PHE A 561 7.94 -15.41 -17.27
N GLN A 562 8.90 -14.51 -17.16
CA GLN A 562 9.18 -13.82 -15.91
C GLN A 562 7.99 -12.97 -15.43
N GLY A 563 7.76 -12.95 -14.12
CA GLY A 563 6.57 -12.31 -13.53
C GLY A 563 5.26 -13.07 -13.75
N GLN A 564 5.27 -14.16 -14.51
CA GLN A 564 4.11 -15.02 -14.73
C GLN A 564 4.12 -16.22 -13.78
N GLU A 565 2.98 -16.87 -13.61
CA GLU A 565 2.82 -18.07 -12.79
C GLU A 565 1.70 -18.93 -13.36
N ARG A 566 1.84 -20.26 -13.29
CA ARG A 566 0.87 -21.24 -13.82
C ARG A 566 0.60 -22.34 -12.81
N LYS A 567 -0.54 -23.00 -12.94
CA LYS A 567 -0.83 -24.20 -12.13
C LYS A 567 0.09 -25.34 -12.50
N LEU A 568 0.34 -25.54 -13.79
CA LEU A 568 1.17 -26.60 -14.33
C LEU A 568 2.32 -25.99 -15.14
N ILE A 569 3.55 -26.34 -14.80
CA ILE A 569 4.76 -25.91 -15.50
C ILE A 569 5.49 -27.13 -16.05
N PHE A 570 5.82 -27.11 -17.34
CA PHE A 570 6.76 -27.97 -17.97
C PHE A 570 8.06 -27.19 -18.22
N TYR A 571 9.19 -27.77 -17.85
CA TYR A 571 10.51 -27.21 -18.14
C TYR A 571 11.30 -28.17 -18.98
N SER A 572 11.64 -27.77 -20.21
CA SER A 572 12.50 -28.52 -21.14
C SER A 572 13.93 -28.01 -21.00
N PHE A 573 14.82 -28.88 -20.56
CA PHE A 573 16.26 -28.57 -20.46
C PHE A 573 16.91 -28.39 -21.83
N THR A 574 16.43 -29.12 -22.84
CA THR A 574 16.88 -29.05 -24.24
C THR A 574 18.28 -29.58 -24.48
N ARG A 575 19.20 -29.42 -23.55
CA ARG A 575 20.60 -29.81 -23.69
C ARG A 575 20.83 -31.23 -23.22
N SER A 576 21.66 -31.95 -23.98
CA SER A 576 22.11 -33.29 -23.69
C SER A 576 23.57 -33.46 -24.17
N ALA A 577 24.18 -34.59 -23.92
CA ALA A 577 25.55 -34.90 -24.39
C ALA A 577 25.61 -35.07 -25.92
N ASN A 578 26.00 -34.04 -26.65
CA ASN A 578 26.16 -34.13 -28.09
C ASN A 578 27.39 -34.99 -28.46
N LYS A 579 27.28 -35.73 -29.56
CA LYS A 579 28.34 -36.63 -30.10
C LYS A 579 29.65 -35.94 -30.52
N ALA A 580 29.76 -34.61 -30.42
CA ALA A 580 30.99 -33.90 -30.81
C ALA A 580 32.08 -34.04 -29.73
N PRO A 581 33.34 -34.28 -30.09
CA PRO A 581 34.44 -34.47 -29.16
C PRO A 581 34.89 -33.19 -28.42
N GLN A 582 34.23 -32.09 -28.66
CA GLN A 582 34.46 -30.85 -27.93
C GLN A 582 33.53 -30.77 -26.74
N ARG A 583 34.06 -30.45 -25.55
CA ARG A 583 33.42 -30.35 -24.22
C ARG A 583 31.91 -30.08 -24.29
N PRO A 584 31.06 -31.00 -23.82
CA PRO A 584 29.63 -30.76 -23.75
C PRO A 584 29.38 -29.62 -22.75
N ARG A 585 28.93 -28.47 -23.24
CA ARG A 585 28.63 -27.31 -22.42
C ARG A 585 27.13 -27.19 -22.20
N ILE A 586 26.70 -26.99 -20.94
CA ILE A 586 25.28 -26.76 -20.59
C ILE A 586 24.76 -25.42 -21.15
N GLY A 587 25.63 -24.54 -21.61
CA GLY A 587 25.25 -23.26 -22.19
C GLY A 587 24.58 -22.33 -21.17
N PHE A 588 23.48 -21.74 -21.56
CA PHE A 588 22.76 -20.76 -20.69
C PHE A 588 22.21 -21.36 -19.39
N MET A 589 22.11 -22.68 -19.27
CA MET A 589 21.61 -23.33 -18.06
C MET A 589 22.61 -23.36 -16.90
N LYS A 590 23.90 -23.11 -17.15
CA LYS A 590 24.95 -23.06 -16.12
C LYS A 590 24.59 -22.12 -14.98
N GLU A 591 23.77 -21.10 -15.25
CA GLU A 591 23.31 -20.14 -14.27
C GLU A 591 22.09 -20.66 -13.51
N LEU A 592 22.32 -21.22 -12.32
CA LEU A 592 21.29 -21.80 -11.47
C LEU A 592 20.15 -20.81 -11.16
N ARG A 593 20.42 -19.50 -11.13
CA ARG A 593 19.39 -18.47 -10.92
C ARG A 593 18.26 -18.59 -11.94
N ARG A 594 18.53 -19.06 -13.17
CA ARG A 594 17.52 -19.32 -14.21
C ARG A 594 16.57 -20.45 -13.81
N LEU A 595 17.14 -21.53 -13.25
CA LEU A 595 16.33 -22.66 -12.80
C LEU A 595 15.50 -22.29 -11.57
N ASN A 596 16.03 -21.49 -10.64
CA ASN A 596 15.26 -20.91 -9.54
C ASN A 596 14.01 -20.16 -10.05
N VAL A 597 14.17 -19.32 -11.07
CA VAL A 597 13.04 -18.64 -11.69
C VAL A 597 12.03 -19.62 -12.28
N ALA A 598 12.47 -20.58 -13.08
CA ALA A 598 11.58 -21.57 -13.72
C ALA A 598 10.74 -22.34 -12.69
N MET A 599 11.40 -22.91 -11.68
CA MET A 599 10.76 -23.71 -10.65
C MET A 599 9.78 -22.86 -9.81
N SER A 600 10.16 -21.61 -9.49
CA SER A 600 9.31 -20.70 -8.71
C SER A 600 8.07 -20.16 -9.44
N ARG A 601 7.86 -20.50 -10.74
CA ARG A 601 6.64 -20.14 -11.50
C ARG A 601 5.48 -21.08 -11.25
N CYS A 602 5.73 -22.24 -10.67
CA CYS A 602 4.74 -23.28 -10.45
C CYS A 602 3.83 -22.99 -9.25
N LYS A 603 2.52 -23.27 -9.40
CA LYS A 603 1.53 -23.21 -8.31
C LYS A 603 1.13 -24.60 -7.80
N GLN A 604 1.15 -25.64 -8.65
CA GLN A 604 0.65 -26.96 -8.28
C GLN A 604 1.52 -28.11 -8.77
N THR A 605 1.94 -28.11 -10.03
CA THR A 605 2.74 -29.23 -10.58
C THR A 605 3.86 -28.70 -11.46
N LEU A 606 5.07 -29.14 -11.17
CA LEU A 606 6.27 -28.88 -11.95
C LEU A 606 6.76 -30.19 -12.59
N VAL A 607 6.94 -30.16 -13.90
CA VAL A 607 7.51 -31.29 -14.68
C VAL A 607 8.83 -30.84 -15.27
N LEU A 608 9.91 -31.46 -14.88
CA LEU A 608 11.25 -31.27 -15.43
C LEU A 608 11.54 -32.38 -16.43
N ILE A 609 11.96 -32.04 -17.64
CA ILE A 609 12.17 -32.98 -18.73
C ILE A 609 13.58 -32.78 -19.31
N GLY A 610 14.41 -33.81 -19.32
CA GLY A 610 15.76 -33.72 -19.86
C GLY A 610 16.62 -34.96 -19.64
N ASP A 611 17.80 -34.95 -20.16
CA ASP A 611 18.84 -35.98 -19.97
C ASP A 611 19.50 -35.82 -18.61
N MET A 612 18.94 -36.52 -17.60
CA MET A 612 19.37 -36.35 -16.21
C MET A 612 20.77 -36.92 -15.95
N GLU A 613 21.17 -37.93 -16.71
CA GLU A 613 22.55 -38.45 -16.68
C GLU A 613 23.54 -37.36 -17.08
N PHE A 614 23.30 -36.69 -18.21
CA PHE A 614 24.12 -35.57 -18.65
C PHE A 614 24.10 -34.41 -17.67
N LEU A 615 22.92 -33.96 -17.26
CA LEU A 615 22.75 -32.79 -16.40
C LEU A 615 23.36 -32.98 -15.00
N SER A 616 23.38 -34.20 -14.48
CA SER A 616 23.98 -34.54 -13.20
C SER A 616 25.47 -34.89 -13.27
N SER A 617 25.99 -35.22 -14.43
CA SER A 617 27.35 -35.71 -14.66
C SER A 617 28.27 -34.73 -15.40
N CYS A 618 27.81 -33.47 -15.61
CA CYS A 618 28.67 -32.43 -16.21
C CYS A 618 29.97 -32.33 -15.40
N MET A 619 31.01 -33.00 -15.92
CA MET A 619 32.21 -33.26 -15.15
C MET A 619 33.24 -32.14 -15.30
N TYR A 620 33.92 -31.93 -14.20
CA TYR A 620 35.20 -31.29 -14.05
C TYR A 620 36.21 -31.94 -15.02
N VAL A 621 36.76 -31.14 -15.90
CA VAL A 621 38.02 -31.44 -16.59
C VAL A 621 39.07 -30.58 -15.92
N GLU A 622 40.16 -31.18 -15.45
CA GLU A 622 41.27 -30.44 -14.80
C GLU A 622 41.69 -29.25 -15.68
N PRO A 623 41.86 -28.06 -15.06
CA PRO A 623 42.24 -26.87 -15.81
C PRO A 623 43.60 -27.14 -16.47
N VAL A 624 43.70 -26.84 -17.75
CA VAL A 624 45.00 -26.69 -18.41
C VAL A 624 45.54 -25.35 -17.91
N GLU A 625 46.79 -25.33 -17.42
CA GLU A 625 47.44 -24.21 -16.71
C GLU A 625 47.46 -22.85 -17.45
N ASP A 626 46.84 -22.74 -18.61
CA ASP A 626 46.84 -21.54 -19.49
C ASP A 626 45.42 -20.99 -19.82
N GLU A 627 44.36 -21.40 -19.11
CA GLU A 627 43.03 -20.87 -19.39
C GLU A 627 42.68 -19.65 -18.50
N SER A 628 42.10 -18.65 -19.15
CA SER A 628 41.68 -17.38 -18.57
C SER A 628 40.72 -17.53 -17.35
N ASP A 629 40.62 -16.51 -16.47
CA ASP A 629 39.68 -16.46 -15.32
C ASP A 629 38.23 -16.75 -15.71
N GLU A 630 37.85 -16.51 -16.98
CA GLU A 630 36.53 -16.81 -17.52
C GLU A 630 36.27 -18.33 -17.67
N ALA A 631 37.28 -19.13 -18.01
CA ALA A 631 37.14 -20.56 -18.11
C ALA A 631 36.93 -21.21 -16.73
N ASN A 632 37.63 -20.71 -15.71
CA ASN A 632 37.50 -21.16 -14.34
C ASN A 632 36.11 -20.83 -13.77
N ALA A 633 35.59 -19.64 -14.05
CA ALA A 633 34.25 -19.21 -13.60
C ALA A 633 33.13 -20.02 -14.28
N TYR A 634 33.32 -20.36 -15.57
CA TYR A 634 32.38 -21.20 -16.30
C TYR A 634 32.32 -22.62 -15.73
N GLU A 635 33.46 -23.22 -15.47
CA GLU A 635 33.58 -24.57 -14.92
C GLU A 635 33.00 -24.67 -13.50
N TYR A 636 33.25 -23.66 -12.65
CA TYR A 636 32.63 -23.59 -11.32
C TYR A 636 31.09 -23.55 -11.42
N SER A 637 30.54 -22.82 -12.36
CA SER A 637 29.10 -22.73 -12.56
C SER A 637 28.48 -24.04 -13.04
N GLU A 638 29.14 -24.76 -13.93
CA GLU A 638 28.70 -26.09 -14.41
C GLU A 638 28.74 -27.13 -13.29
N LYS A 639 29.82 -27.17 -12.51
CA LYS A 639 29.94 -28.05 -11.35
C LYS A 639 28.82 -27.83 -10.35
N ARG A 640 28.55 -26.59 -10.00
CA ARG A 640 27.47 -26.21 -9.08
C ARG A 640 26.08 -26.58 -9.60
N PHE A 641 25.87 -26.47 -10.93
CA PHE A 641 24.64 -26.91 -11.56
C PHE A 641 24.47 -28.44 -11.47
N SER A 642 25.51 -29.18 -11.75
CA SER A 642 25.48 -30.65 -11.67
C SER A 642 25.30 -31.18 -10.24
N GLU A 643 25.87 -30.51 -9.25
CA GLU A 643 25.63 -30.79 -7.83
C GLU A 643 24.18 -30.55 -7.46
N PHE A 644 23.60 -29.45 -7.91
CA PHE A 644 22.19 -29.18 -7.75
C PHE A 644 21.31 -30.27 -8.35
N MET A 645 21.58 -30.69 -9.61
CA MET A 645 20.80 -31.70 -10.28
C MET A 645 20.91 -33.06 -9.59
N ARG A 646 22.09 -33.46 -9.11
CA ARG A 646 22.27 -34.71 -8.34
C ARG A 646 21.45 -34.69 -7.05
N GLN A 647 21.50 -33.59 -6.29
CA GLN A 647 20.74 -33.48 -5.06
C GLN A 647 19.24 -33.49 -5.34
N LEU A 648 18.82 -32.81 -6.40
CA LEU A 648 17.44 -32.76 -6.85
C LEU A 648 16.88 -34.16 -7.15
N LEU A 649 17.64 -34.98 -7.86
CA LEU A 649 17.28 -36.38 -8.16
C LEU A 649 17.16 -37.18 -6.86
N GLN A 650 18.11 -37.03 -5.94
CA GLN A 650 18.06 -37.71 -4.61
C GLN A 650 16.86 -37.29 -3.78
N ASP A 651 16.54 -35.99 -3.75
CA ASP A 651 15.41 -35.47 -2.96
C ASP A 651 14.07 -35.96 -3.55
N VAL A 652 13.94 -36.13 -4.85
CA VAL A 652 12.74 -36.69 -5.50
C VAL A 652 12.61 -38.19 -5.24
N ASP A 653 13.71 -38.95 -5.30
CA ASP A 653 13.75 -40.38 -5.07
C ASP A 653 13.49 -40.71 -3.59
N ALA A 654 14.05 -39.92 -2.64
CA ALA A 654 13.84 -40.10 -1.21
C ALA A 654 12.41 -39.81 -0.77
N GLY A 655 11.66 -39.02 -1.53
CA GLY A 655 10.22 -38.75 -1.33
C GLY A 655 9.30 -39.74 -2.03
N SER A 656 9.87 -40.76 -2.71
CA SER A 656 9.14 -41.89 -3.32
C SER A 656 9.05 -43.03 -2.36
#